data_2b2e7b95e4c6465a31c44d1b7a850ef3
#
_entry.id   2b2e7b95e4c6465a31c44d1b7a850ef3
#
_cell.length_a   1.000
_cell.length_b   1.000
_cell.length_c   1.000
_cell.angle_alpha   90.00
_cell.angle_beta   90.00
_cell.angle_gamma   90.00
#
_symmetry.space_group_name_H-M   'P 1'
#
loop_
_entity.id
_entity.type
_entity.pdbx_description
1 polymer ?
#
loop_
_entity_poly.entity_id
_entity_poly.type
_entity_poly.pdbx_seq_one_letter_code
_entity_poly.pdbx_strand_id
1 'polypeptide(L)'
;MFLVWIGTIVTFLVTIDPNLFGTVARDVNQERILNGLITIILFFTVIFANFAEAIAEGRGKAQADSLRTTRTDTLARKVLPDGSIQNISSTELRRGDLVKVIIGEMIPADGEVIDGVASVDESAITGESAPVLKQPGTDIASSVTGGTRIVSDELTIRITTDPGKGFIDRMIALVEGAERTKTPNEIALTVLLAVLTQVFLIVVATIPPIANYVKTPTTIAILVSLLVALIPTTIGGLLSAIGIAGMDRVAQFNVIATSGRAVEACGDINTLVLDKTGTITLGNRLADQFIPVNGHSIDQVASVALAASLFDQTPEGKSIVQLADRLGATLHFDPSKAEGIDFSARTRMSGTNLPDQTEVRKGATEAIRGFVRSRGGNVPKEFDDAYEQVSRLGGTPLGLCQGNELYGVIYLKDIVKPGLRERFDQLRRMGVRTIMLTGDNGITASVIAAEAGVDDFIAEATPEDKIEVIRNEQAQGKLVAMTGDGTNDAPALAQANVGVAMNSGTQAAKEAANMVDLDSDPTKLIDLVAIGKQLLITRGALTTFSIANDIAKYFAIIPTIFASAGIGALNIMGLKSPQSAILSALIYNALIIPALIPIALTGVKFRPLTADQLLQRNILIYGLGGVIAPFVAIKFIDILLPIT
;
A
#
# COMPACT_ATOMS: atom_id res chain seq x y z
N MET A 1 -27.67 -0.43 -10.78
CA MET A 1 -27.82 -0.28 -12.25
C MET A 1 -28.81 -1.27 -12.89
N PHE A 2 -28.86 -2.53 -12.45
CA PHE A 2 -29.79 -3.53 -13.04
C PHE A 2 -31.25 -3.08 -13.12
N LEU A 3 -31.82 -2.50 -12.05
CA LEU A 3 -33.20 -1.99 -12.05
C LEU A 3 -33.42 -0.79 -13.00
N VAL A 4 -32.37 0.05 -13.18
CA VAL A 4 -32.47 1.15 -14.17
C VAL A 4 -32.50 0.60 -15.57
N TRP A 5 -31.76 -0.49 -15.87
CA TRP A 5 -31.85 -1.20 -17.14
C TRP A 5 -33.28 -1.77 -17.39
N ILE A 6 -33.86 -2.44 -16.38
CA ILE A 6 -35.22 -2.93 -16.45
C ILE A 6 -36.19 -1.76 -16.72
N GLY A 7 -36.03 -0.66 -15.99
CA GLY A 7 -36.83 0.55 -16.19
C GLY A 7 -36.69 1.11 -17.60
N THR A 8 -35.48 1.15 -18.15
CA THR A 8 -35.20 1.59 -19.52
C THR A 8 -35.93 0.70 -20.55
N ILE A 9 -35.87 -0.62 -20.37
CA ILE A 9 -36.56 -1.58 -21.26
C ILE A 9 -38.06 -1.41 -21.16
N VAL A 10 -38.62 -1.31 -19.95
CA VAL A 10 -40.07 -1.13 -19.73
C VAL A 10 -40.56 0.17 -20.36
N THR A 11 -39.85 1.30 -20.13
CA THR A 11 -40.24 2.59 -20.73
C THR A 11 -40.07 2.60 -22.23
N PHE A 12 -39.11 1.89 -22.80
CA PHE A 12 -38.95 1.68 -24.24
C PHE A 12 -40.16 0.93 -24.84
N LEU A 13 -40.57 -0.17 -24.20
CA LEU A 13 -41.76 -0.93 -24.63
C LEU A 13 -43.03 -0.09 -24.58
N VAL A 14 -43.22 0.70 -23.52
CA VAL A 14 -44.36 1.62 -23.39
C VAL A 14 -44.30 2.77 -24.41
N THR A 15 -43.09 3.15 -24.86
CA THR A 15 -42.95 4.13 -25.95
C THR A 15 -43.48 3.57 -27.27
N ILE A 16 -43.28 2.28 -27.55
CA ILE A 16 -43.79 1.61 -28.75
C ILE A 16 -45.32 1.46 -28.67
N ASP A 17 -45.82 0.94 -27.55
CA ASP A 17 -47.24 0.79 -27.28
C ASP A 17 -47.60 1.36 -25.90
N PRO A 18 -48.11 2.60 -25.82
CA PRO A 18 -48.56 3.23 -24.58
C PRO A 18 -49.65 2.48 -23.80
N ASN A 19 -50.38 1.58 -24.45
CA ASN A 19 -51.45 0.80 -23.84
C ASN A 19 -50.99 -0.60 -23.38
N LEU A 20 -49.74 -0.97 -23.57
CA LEU A 20 -49.19 -2.31 -23.34
C LEU A 20 -49.56 -2.89 -21.96
N PHE A 21 -49.64 -2.06 -20.92
CA PHE A 21 -49.95 -2.48 -19.56
C PHE A 21 -51.34 -2.04 -19.07
N GLY A 22 -52.31 -1.85 -20.01
CA GLY A 22 -53.70 -1.57 -19.68
C GLY A 22 -54.00 -0.13 -19.20
N THR A 23 -53.06 0.78 -19.37
CA THR A 23 -53.26 2.21 -19.12
C THR A 23 -53.85 2.86 -20.37
N VAL A 24 -55.04 3.43 -20.26
CA VAL A 24 -55.66 4.15 -21.40
C VAL A 24 -55.01 5.55 -21.47
N ALA A 25 -54.17 5.75 -22.47
CA ALA A 25 -53.56 7.03 -22.74
C ALA A 25 -54.59 8.07 -23.16
N ARG A 26 -54.64 9.24 -22.52
CA ARG A 26 -55.51 10.35 -22.90
C ARG A 26 -55.07 10.98 -24.23
N ASP A 27 -53.77 11.09 -24.46
CA ASP A 27 -53.13 11.50 -25.71
C ASP A 27 -51.93 10.57 -25.99
N VAL A 28 -52.11 9.65 -26.96
CA VAL A 28 -51.11 8.63 -27.30
C VAL A 28 -49.79 9.25 -27.81
N ASN A 29 -49.87 10.37 -28.53
CA ASN A 29 -48.66 10.99 -29.09
C ASN A 29 -47.84 11.72 -27.99
N GLN A 30 -48.52 12.42 -27.10
CA GLN A 30 -47.87 13.10 -25.99
C GLN A 30 -47.20 12.09 -25.02
N GLU A 31 -47.89 10.98 -24.72
CA GLU A 31 -47.32 9.92 -23.89
C GLU A 31 -46.13 9.20 -24.56
N ARG A 32 -46.17 8.95 -25.87
CA ARG A 32 -45.04 8.41 -26.61
C ARG A 32 -43.81 9.31 -26.53
N ILE A 33 -43.97 10.61 -26.70
CA ILE A 33 -42.89 11.58 -26.61
C ILE A 33 -42.33 11.57 -25.20
N LEU A 34 -43.17 11.63 -24.17
CA LEU A 34 -42.74 11.61 -22.77
C LEU A 34 -41.96 10.33 -22.43
N ASN A 35 -42.54 9.16 -22.77
CA ASN A 35 -41.90 7.87 -22.50
C ASN A 35 -40.60 7.70 -23.28
N GLY A 36 -40.51 8.21 -24.50
CA GLY A 36 -39.29 8.21 -25.29
C GLY A 36 -38.20 9.08 -24.67
N LEU A 37 -38.55 10.27 -24.18
CA LEU A 37 -37.61 11.14 -23.45
C LEU A 37 -37.11 10.47 -22.16
N ILE A 38 -38.03 9.86 -21.39
CA ILE A 38 -37.66 9.11 -20.16
C ILE A 38 -36.69 7.98 -20.52
N THR A 39 -36.97 7.19 -21.55
CA THR A 39 -36.12 6.09 -22.01
C THR A 39 -34.71 6.57 -22.34
N ILE A 40 -34.59 7.67 -23.10
CA ILE A 40 -33.33 8.27 -23.48
C ILE A 40 -32.56 8.72 -22.24
N ILE A 41 -33.22 9.40 -21.29
CA ILE A 41 -32.54 9.88 -20.06
C ILE A 41 -32.07 8.70 -19.20
N LEU A 42 -32.89 7.66 -19.03
CA LEU A 42 -32.51 6.46 -18.29
C LEU A 42 -31.33 5.74 -18.94
N PHE A 43 -31.31 5.65 -20.26
CA PHE A 43 -30.20 5.08 -21.03
C PHE A 43 -28.89 5.86 -20.77
N PHE A 44 -28.93 7.20 -20.85
CA PHE A 44 -27.79 8.01 -20.53
C PHE A 44 -27.38 7.91 -19.07
N THR A 45 -28.30 7.76 -18.14
CA THR A 45 -27.98 7.53 -16.71
C THR A 45 -27.15 6.26 -16.53
N VAL A 46 -27.50 5.17 -17.24
CA VAL A 46 -26.70 3.92 -17.21
C VAL A 46 -25.33 4.13 -17.85
N ILE A 47 -25.27 4.81 -18.99
CA ILE A 47 -24.00 5.12 -19.66
C ILE A 47 -23.08 5.90 -18.73
N PHE A 48 -23.56 6.96 -18.08
CA PHE A 48 -22.74 7.80 -17.20
C PHE A 48 -22.24 7.04 -15.96
N ALA A 49 -23.05 6.13 -15.41
CA ALA A 49 -22.63 5.30 -14.30
C ALA A 49 -21.54 4.30 -14.71
N ASN A 50 -21.69 3.62 -15.85
CA ASN A 50 -20.68 2.72 -16.38
C ASN A 50 -19.41 3.48 -16.82
N PHE A 51 -19.56 4.70 -17.33
CA PHE A 51 -18.44 5.57 -17.70
C PHE A 51 -17.58 5.95 -16.50
N ALA A 52 -18.18 6.19 -15.32
CA ALA A 52 -17.45 6.44 -14.09
C ALA A 52 -16.54 5.25 -13.71
N GLU A 53 -17.05 4.04 -13.84
CA GLU A 53 -16.29 2.80 -13.59
C GLU A 53 -15.19 2.62 -14.66
N ALA A 54 -15.53 2.81 -15.94
CA ALA A 54 -14.58 2.68 -17.05
C ALA A 54 -13.40 3.68 -16.98
N ILE A 55 -13.63 4.93 -16.55
CA ILE A 55 -12.55 5.91 -16.33
C ILE A 55 -11.59 5.42 -15.23
N ALA A 56 -12.15 4.93 -14.13
CA ALA A 56 -11.34 4.43 -13.02
C ALA A 56 -10.51 3.20 -13.44
N GLU A 57 -11.12 2.24 -14.14
CA GLU A 57 -10.42 1.06 -14.68
C GLU A 57 -9.37 1.42 -15.75
N GLY A 58 -9.66 2.40 -16.61
CA GLY A 58 -8.74 2.86 -17.65
C GLY A 58 -7.43 3.43 -17.10
N ARG A 59 -7.47 4.09 -15.94
CA ARG A 59 -6.26 4.55 -15.24
C ARG A 59 -5.43 3.38 -14.73
N GLY A 60 -6.06 2.37 -14.15
CA GLY A 60 -5.38 1.15 -13.72
C GLY A 60 -4.69 0.43 -14.89
N LYS A 61 -5.37 0.28 -16.04
CA LYS A 61 -4.80 -0.35 -17.25
C LYS A 61 -3.58 0.39 -17.79
N ALA A 62 -3.60 1.71 -17.83
CA ALA A 62 -2.44 2.51 -18.30
C ALA A 62 -1.20 2.26 -17.42
N GLN A 63 -1.37 2.04 -16.12
CA GLN A 63 -0.30 1.71 -15.21
C GLN A 63 0.20 0.26 -15.41
N ALA A 64 -0.70 -0.68 -15.65
CA ALA A 64 -0.34 -2.07 -16.00
C ALA A 64 0.46 -2.14 -17.31
N ASP A 65 0.09 -1.36 -18.31
CA ASP A 65 0.81 -1.29 -19.59
C ASP A 65 2.22 -0.71 -19.42
N SER A 66 2.42 0.27 -18.52
CA SER A 66 3.74 0.75 -18.15
C SER A 66 4.61 -0.36 -17.56
N LEU A 67 4.04 -1.17 -16.66
CA LEU A 67 4.74 -2.32 -16.06
C LEU A 67 5.03 -3.42 -17.09
N ARG A 68 4.15 -3.64 -18.07
CA ARG A 68 4.39 -4.60 -19.15
C ARG A 68 5.58 -4.25 -20.03
N THR A 69 5.86 -2.97 -20.24
CA THR A 69 7.03 -2.55 -21.04
C THR A 69 8.36 -2.86 -20.37
N THR A 70 8.37 -3.08 -19.05
CA THR A 70 9.56 -3.52 -18.32
C THR A 70 9.79 -5.05 -18.43
N ARG A 71 8.78 -5.80 -18.86
CA ARG A 71 8.90 -7.24 -19.10
C ARG A 71 9.47 -7.50 -20.48
N THR A 72 10.73 -7.89 -20.53
CA THR A 72 11.41 -8.33 -21.77
C THR A 72 11.80 -9.80 -21.65
N ASP A 73 11.48 -10.59 -22.67
CA ASP A 73 12.00 -11.93 -22.77
C ASP A 73 13.52 -11.85 -22.95
N THR A 74 14.27 -12.30 -21.96
CA THR A 74 15.74 -12.23 -21.94
C THR A 74 16.34 -13.62 -22.06
N LEU A 75 17.57 -13.69 -22.57
CA LEU A 75 18.36 -14.91 -22.52
C LEU A 75 18.92 -15.12 -21.11
N ALA A 76 18.68 -16.28 -20.54
CA ALA A 76 19.15 -16.67 -19.23
C ALA A 76 20.29 -17.69 -19.34
N ARG A 77 21.36 -17.49 -18.58
CA ARG A 77 22.48 -18.45 -18.47
C ARG A 77 22.20 -19.40 -17.32
N LYS A 78 21.52 -20.50 -17.64
CA LYS A 78 21.22 -21.54 -16.67
C LYS A 78 22.47 -22.36 -16.35
N VAL A 79 22.77 -22.51 -15.07
CA VAL A 79 23.84 -23.36 -14.57
C VAL A 79 23.30 -24.78 -14.36
N LEU A 80 23.87 -25.74 -15.08
CA LEU A 80 23.51 -27.15 -14.97
C LEU A 80 24.21 -27.84 -13.78
N PRO A 81 23.74 -28.99 -13.31
CA PRO A 81 24.35 -29.72 -12.19
C PRO A 81 25.83 -30.10 -12.37
N ASP A 82 26.29 -30.16 -13.61
CA ASP A 82 27.70 -30.42 -13.97
C ASP A 82 28.57 -29.15 -13.99
N GLY A 83 27.98 -27.97 -13.68
CA GLY A 83 28.64 -26.69 -13.70
C GLY A 83 28.70 -26.03 -15.09
N SER A 84 28.21 -26.68 -16.14
CA SER A 84 28.14 -26.09 -17.49
C SER A 84 27.01 -25.02 -17.56
N ILE A 85 27.19 -24.06 -18.48
CA ILE A 85 26.22 -22.99 -18.69
C ILE A 85 25.45 -23.25 -19.99
N GLN A 86 24.13 -23.27 -19.90
CA GLN A 86 23.22 -23.37 -21.02
C GLN A 86 22.44 -22.05 -21.19
N ASN A 87 22.43 -21.49 -22.39
CA ASN A 87 21.59 -20.34 -22.69
C ASN A 87 20.17 -20.81 -23.06
N ILE A 88 19.18 -20.35 -22.30
CA ILE A 88 17.76 -20.63 -22.52
C ILE A 88 16.96 -19.32 -22.48
N SER A 89 15.71 -19.35 -22.95
CA SER A 89 14.80 -18.21 -22.75
C SER A 89 14.39 -18.10 -21.27
N SER A 90 14.21 -16.87 -20.77
CA SER A 90 13.67 -16.64 -19.44
C SER A 90 12.30 -17.31 -19.21
N THR A 91 11.54 -17.53 -20.29
CA THR A 91 10.24 -18.22 -20.26
C THR A 91 10.34 -19.74 -20.01
N GLU A 92 11.53 -20.32 -20.19
CA GLU A 92 11.79 -21.75 -19.95
C GLU A 92 12.32 -22.04 -18.54
N LEU A 93 12.68 -21.01 -17.78
CA LEU A 93 13.15 -21.15 -16.40
C LEU A 93 12.05 -21.75 -15.52
N ARG A 94 12.46 -22.51 -14.52
CA ARG A 94 11.57 -23.10 -13.52
C ARG A 94 12.08 -22.80 -12.13
N ARG A 95 11.17 -22.83 -11.16
CA ARG A 95 11.52 -22.67 -9.74
C ARG A 95 12.59 -23.69 -9.33
N GLY A 96 13.67 -23.20 -8.73
CA GLY A 96 14.83 -23.99 -8.31
C GLY A 96 16.00 -23.99 -9.29
N ASP A 97 15.81 -23.50 -10.53
CA ASP A 97 16.90 -23.35 -11.49
C ASP A 97 17.93 -22.33 -10.98
N LEU A 98 19.22 -22.59 -11.29
CA LEU A 98 20.31 -21.66 -11.02
C LEU A 98 20.65 -20.90 -12.29
N VAL A 99 20.76 -19.59 -12.19
CA VAL A 99 21.17 -18.71 -13.30
C VAL A 99 22.33 -17.83 -12.88
N LYS A 100 23.27 -17.65 -13.79
CA LYS A 100 24.38 -16.72 -13.61
C LYS A 100 24.10 -15.47 -14.44
N VAL A 101 24.15 -14.29 -13.81
CA VAL A 101 23.90 -13.00 -14.44
C VAL A 101 25.10 -12.12 -14.22
N ILE A 102 25.61 -11.49 -15.27
CA ILE A 102 26.80 -10.63 -15.20
C ILE A 102 26.44 -9.15 -15.46
N ILE A 103 27.42 -8.29 -15.23
CA ILE A 103 27.30 -6.86 -15.48
C ILE A 103 26.69 -6.53 -16.84
N GLY A 104 25.70 -5.62 -16.84
CA GLY A 104 24.98 -5.17 -18.03
C GLY A 104 23.81 -6.05 -18.45
N GLU A 105 23.68 -7.26 -17.89
CA GLU A 105 22.56 -8.15 -18.17
C GLU A 105 21.35 -7.87 -17.30
N MET A 106 20.18 -8.22 -17.84
CA MET A 106 18.93 -8.19 -17.07
C MET A 106 18.75 -9.49 -16.29
N ILE A 107 18.26 -9.39 -15.07
CA ILE A 107 17.85 -10.53 -14.25
C ILE A 107 16.62 -11.18 -14.90
N PRO A 108 16.69 -12.47 -15.27
CA PRO A 108 15.69 -13.08 -16.15
C PRO A 108 14.36 -13.43 -15.47
N ALA A 109 14.36 -13.62 -14.15
CA ALA A 109 13.19 -13.94 -13.35
C ALA A 109 13.46 -13.65 -11.87
N ASP A 110 12.40 -13.62 -11.05
CA ASP A 110 12.54 -13.42 -9.62
C ASP A 110 13.31 -14.57 -8.97
N GLY A 111 14.19 -14.20 -8.05
CA GLY A 111 15.08 -15.16 -7.44
C GLY A 111 15.71 -14.69 -6.15
N GLU A 112 16.55 -15.54 -5.61
CA GLU A 112 17.36 -15.30 -4.43
C GLU A 112 18.83 -15.45 -4.79
N VAL A 113 19.64 -14.47 -4.42
CA VAL A 113 21.09 -14.51 -4.60
C VAL A 113 21.68 -15.57 -3.69
N ILE A 114 22.40 -16.54 -4.27
CA ILE A 114 23.07 -17.62 -3.53
C ILE A 114 24.59 -17.49 -3.53
N ASP A 115 25.13 -16.71 -4.49
CA ASP A 115 26.57 -16.45 -4.60
C ASP A 115 26.81 -15.14 -5.36
N GLY A 116 27.89 -14.45 -5.02
CA GLY A 116 28.26 -13.16 -5.60
C GLY A 116 27.72 -11.94 -4.83
N VAL A 117 28.30 -10.78 -5.12
CA VAL A 117 27.85 -9.47 -4.61
C VAL A 117 27.86 -8.49 -5.78
N ALA A 118 26.72 -7.87 -6.07
CA ALA A 118 26.59 -6.96 -7.21
C ALA A 118 25.62 -5.81 -6.92
N SER A 119 25.83 -4.69 -7.60
CA SER A 119 24.86 -3.59 -7.61
C SER A 119 23.83 -3.82 -8.72
N VAL A 120 22.57 -3.69 -8.39
CA VAL A 120 21.43 -3.91 -9.29
C VAL A 120 20.67 -2.60 -9.44
N ASP A 121 20.45 -2.20 -10.68
CA ASP A 121 19.57 -1.08 -11.03
C ASP A 121 18.11 -1.59 -11.06
N GLU A 122 17.34 -1.15 -10.09
CA GLU A 122 15.92 -1.45 -9.93
C GLU A 122 15.02 -0.29 -10.41
N SER A 123 15.59 0.76 -11.02
CA SER A 123 14.89 1.99 -11.41
C SER A 123 13.66 1.76 -12.29
N ALA A 124 13.69 0.73 -13.14
CA ALA A 124 12.55 0.34 -13.98
C ALA A 124 11.31 -0.11 -13.17
N ILE A 125 11.50 -0.52 -11.91
CA ILE A 125 10.44 -0.99 -11.02
C ILE A 125 10.17 0.04 -9.93
N THR A 126 11.23 0.59 -9.31
CA THR A 126 11.14 1.49 -8.16
C THR A 126 11.04 2.96 -8.55
N GLY A 127 11.51 3.32 -9.73
CA GLY A 127 11.73 4.72 -10.14
C GLY A 127 12.98 5.35 -9.52
N GLU A 128 13.67 4.67 -8.60
CA GLU A 128 14.87 5.16 -7.93
C GLU A 128 16.12 4.93 -8.78
N SER A 129 16.90 6.00 -9.02
CA SER A 129 18.08 5.92 -9.87
C SER A 129 19.32 5.32 -9.19
N ALA A 130 19.30 5.15 -7.85
CA ALA A 130 20.44 4.61 -7.11
C ALA A 130 20.43 3.07 -7.17
N PRO A 131 21.53 2.42 -7.64
CA PRO A 131 21.62 0.97 -7.63
C PRO A 131 21.61 0.39 -6.21
N VAL A 132 20.94 -0.75 -6.04
CA VAL A 132 20.83 -1.47 -4.77
C VAL A 132 21.87 -2.60 -4.72
N LEU A 133 22.60 -2.72 -3.62
CA LEU A 133 23.54 -3.82 -3.43
C LEU A 133 22.80 -5.10 -3.11
N LYS A 134 23.08 -6.17 -3.86
CA LYS A 134 22.53 -7.52 -3.66
C LYS A 134 23.63 -8.51 -3.33
N GLN A 135 23.37 -9.38 -2.33
CA GLN A 135 24.33 -10.37 -1.83
C GLN A 135 23.60 -11.57 -1.22
N PRO A 136 24.28 -12.74 -1.07
CA PRO A 136 23.69 -13.89 -0.39
C PRO A 136 23.39 -13.61 1.09
N GLY A 137 22.34 -14.22 1.62
CA GLY A 137 22.00 -14.16 3.05
C GLY A 137 20.50 -14.33 3.27
N THR A 138 20.10 -14.44 4.54
CA THR A 138 18.68 -14.44 4.94
C THR A 138 18.14 -13.03 5.09
N ASP A 139 19.00 -12.03 4.95
CA ASP A 139 18.69 -10.62 5.12
C ASP A 139 18.35 -9.95 3.78
N ILE A 140 17.87 -8.75 3.87
CA ILE A 140 17.26 -7.83 2.91
C ILE A 140 17.85 -7.84 1.48
N ALA A 141 19.13 -8.10 1.34
CA ALA A 141 19.85 -7.93 0.09
C ALA A 141 19.83 -9.16 -0.84
N SER A 142 19.24 -10.29 -0.42
CA SER A 142 19.28 -11.53 -1.20
C SER A 142 18.22 -11.66 -2.27
N SER A 143 17.10 -10.94 -2.15
CA SER A 143 16.00 -11.01 -3.12
C SER A 143 16.26 -10.13 -4.34
N VAL A 144 16.06 -10.69 -5.54
CA VAL A 144 16.15 -9.98 -6.81
C VAL A 144 14.87 -10.16 -7.62
N THR A 145 14.52 -9.14 -8.40
CA THR A 145 13.31 -9.11 -9.21
C THR A 145 13.66 -9.21 -10.71
N GLY A 146 12.95 -10.03 -11.43
CA GLY A 146 13.10 -10.16 -12.89
C GLY A 146 12.83 -8.82 -13.58
N GLY A 147 13.63 -8.51 -14.62
CA GLY A 147 13.52 -7.24 -15.35
C GLY A 147 14.39 -6.11 -14.80
N THR A 148 15.12 -6.31 -13.69
CA THR A 148 16.14 -5.39 -13.18
C THR A 148 17.50 -5.69 -13.80
N ARG A 149 18.46 -4.76 -13.74
CA ARG A 149 19.75 -4.86 -14.43
C ARG A 149 20.93 -4.86 -13.48
N ILE A 150 21.89 -5.77 -13.68
CA ILE A 150 23.18 -5.74 -12.96
C ILE A 150 24.05 -4.63 -13.51
N VAL A 151 24.55 -3.74 -12.63
CA VAL A 151 25.43 -2.61 -12.99
C VAL A 151 26.86 -2.77 -12.51
N SER A 152 27.14 -3.71 -11.60
CA SER A 152 28.50 -4.12 -11.22
C SER A 152 28.57 -5.61 -10.94
N ASP A 153 29.70 -6.22 -11.18
CA ASP A 153 30.04 -7.61 -10.82
C ASP A 153 29.09 -8.69 -11.42
N GLU A 154 28.90 -9.80 -10.74
CA GLU A 154 28.05 -10.92 -11.16
C GLU A 154 27.31 -11.55 -9.98
N LEU A 155 26.16 -12.15 -10.27
CA LEU A 155 25.35 -12.88 -9.30
C LEU A 155 25.02 -14.28 -9.80
N THR A 156 25.02 -15.24 -8.87
CA THR A 156 24.35 -16.53 -9.07
C THR A 156 23.04 -16.52 -8.32
N ILE A 157 21.94 -16.70 -9.04
CA ILE A 157 20.58 -16.54 -8.55
C ILE A 157 19.86 -17.87 -8.62
N ARG A 158 19.18 -18.26 -7.55
CA ARG A 158 18.21 -19.36 -7.55
C ARG A 158 16.85 -18.80 -7.89
N ILE A 159 16.24 -19.25 -8.96
CA ILE A 159 14.90 -18.85 -9.38
C ILE A 159 13.86 -19.32 -8.37
N THR A 160 12.99 -18.41 -7.92
CA THR A 160 11.95 -18.68 -6.91
C THR A 160 10.55 -18.78 -7.48
N THR A 161 10.32 -18.32 -8.71
CA THR A 161 9.01 -18.27 -9.35
C THR A 161 8.98 -18.96 -10.70
N ASP A 162 7.84 -19.53 -11.07
CA ASP A 162 7.61 -20.05 -12.41
C ASP A 162 7.28 -18.88 -13.38
N PRO A 163 7.47 -19.06 -14.70
CA PRO A 163 7.10 -18.07 -15.71
C PRO A 163 5.63 -17.65 -15.61
N GLY A 164 5.38 -16.34 -15.70
CA GLY A 164 4.03 -15.78 -15.58
C GLY A 164 3.51 -15.66 -14.15
N LYS A 165 4.31 -16.02 -13.13
CA LYS A 165 3.98 -15.89 -11.71
C LYS A 165 4.95 -14.99 -10.94
N GLY A 166 5.79 -14.27 -11.65
CA GLY A 166 6.73 -13.33 -11.06
C GLY A 166 6.06 -12.14 -10.37
N PHE A 167 6.85 -11.36 -9.64
CA PHE A 167 6.38 -10.18 -8.93
C PHE A 167 5.69 -9.19 -9.88
N ILE A 168 6.32 -8.87 -11.02
CA ILE A 168 5.74 -7.99 -12.04
C ILE A 168 4.46 -8.59 -12.63
N ASP A 169 4.42 -9.90 -12.92
CA ASP A 169 3.22 -10.56 -13.45
C ASP A 169 2.03 -10.45 -12.48
N ARG A 170 2.29 -10.66 -11.18
CA ARG A 170 1.28 -10.49 -10.13
C ARG A 170 0.82 -9.04 -10.01
N MET A 171 1.75 -8.07 -10.09
CA MET A 171 1.42 -6.66 -10.10
C MET A 171 0.49 -6.28 -11.25
N ILE A 172 0.82 -6.73 -12.46
CA ILE A 172 -0.02 -6.50 -13.65
C ILE A 172 -1.42 -7.07 -13.42
N ALA A 173 -1.51 -8.33 -12.94
CA ALA A 173 -2.79 -8.99 -12.67
C ALA A 173 -3.64 -8.24 -11.61
N LEU A 174 -3.01 -7.71 -10.56
CA LEU A 174 -3.67 -6.92 -9.52
C LEU A 174 -4.19 -5.57 -10.04
N VAL A 175 -3.39 -4.89 -10.86
CA VAL A 175 -3.76 -3.60 -11.47
C VAL A 175 -4.85 -3.77 -12.52
N GLU A 176 -4.87 -4.89 -13.25
CA GLU A 176 -5.91 -5.22 -14.24
C GLU A 176 -7.24 -5.66 -13.61
N GLY A 177 -7.28 -5.85 -12.29
CA GLY A 177 -8.54 -6.13 -11.58
C GLY A 177 -9.04 -7.57 -11.68
N ALA A 178 -8.17 -8.54 -11.99
CA ALA A 178 -8.53 -9.95 -12.18
C ALA A 178 -9.18 -10.60 -10.94
N GLU A 179 -8.93 -10.09 -9.71
CA GLU A 179 -9.52 -10.60 -8.46
C GLU A 179 -9.83 -9.49 -7.45
N ARG A 180 -10.73 -8.58 -7.82
CA ARG A 180 -11.13 -7.52 -6.89
C ARG A 180 -12.07 -8.05 -5.81
N THR A 181 -11.56 -8.35 -4.62
CA THR A 181 -12.39 -8.61 -3.45
C THR A 181 -13.00 -7.31 -2.91
N LYS A 182 -14.33 -7.31 -2.70
CA LYS A 182 -15.03 -6.16 -2.10
C LYS A 182 -14.58 -5.94 -0.66
N THR A 183 -14.43 -4.68 -0.28
CA THR A 183 -14.11 -4.31 1.11
C THR A 183 -15.29 -4.56 2.05
N PRO A 184 -15.09 -4.72 3.37
CA PRO A 184 -16.18 -4.86 4.33
C PRO A 184 -17.17 -3.69 4.26
N ASN A 185 -16.69 -2.46 4.08
CA ASN A 185 -17.53 -1.27 3.93
C ASN A 185 -18.29 -1.27 2.59
N GLU A 186 -17.69 -1.76 1.50
CA GLU A 186 -18.40 -1.97 0.23
C GLU A 186 -19.53 -2.99 0.35
N ILE A 187 -19.30 -4.06 1.10
CA ILE A 187 -20.33 -5.07 1.39
C ILE A 187 -21.46 -4.44 2.22
N ALA A 188 -21.12 -3.73 3.30
CA ALA A 188 -22.09 -3.07 4.17
C ALA A 188 -22.95 -2.04 3.39
N LEU A 189 -22.31 -1.21 2.55
CA LEU A 189 -23.02 -0.27 1.68
C LEU A 189 -23.88 -0.98 0.63
N THR A 190 -23.40 -2.09 0.05
CA THR A 190 -24.18 -2.88 -0.89
C THR A 190 -25.45 -3.43 -0.23
N VAL A 191 -25.36 -3.92 1.00
CA VAL A 191 -26.51 -4.38 1.80
C VAL A 191 -27.47 -3.22 2.08
N LEU A 192 -26.96 -2.07 2.53
CA LEU A 192 -27.76 -0.86 2.77
C LEU A 192 -28.52 -0.44 1.50
N LEU A 193 -27.83 -0.38 0.36
CA LEU A 193 -28.43 -0.02 -0.94
C LEU A 193 -29.48 -1.04 -1.37
N ALA A 194 -29.26 -2.33 -1.13
CA ALA A 194 -30.25 -3.37 -1.43
C ALA A 194 -31.51 -3.21 -0.57
N VAL A 195 -31.35 -2.96 0.73
CA VAL A 195 -32.49 -2.73 1.65
C VAL A 195 -33.28 -1.48 1.25
N LEU A 196 -32.58 -0.35 0.99
CA LEU A 196 -33.22 0.88 0.53
C LEU A 196 -33.98 0.65 -0.79
N THR A 197 -33.38 -0.08 -1.73
CA THR A 197 -34.01 -0.43 -3.00
C THR A 197 -35.29 -1.24 -2.80
N GLN A 198 -35.29 -2.22 -1.88
CA GLN A 198 -36.48 -3.00 -1.54
C GLN A 198 -37.59 -2.12 -0.93
N VAL A 199 -37.22 -1.24 0.01
CA VAL A 199 -38.15 -0.28 0.61
C VAL A 199 -38.80 0.59 -0.47
N PHE A 200 -38.00 1.16 -1.37
CA PHE A 200 -38.53 2.00 -2.46
C PHE A 200 -39.36 1.22 -3.46
N LEU A 201 -39.03 -0.02 -3.75
CA LEU A 201 -39.88 -0.89 -4.61
C LEU A 201 -41.24 -1.11 -3.98
N ILE A 202 -41.33 -1.37 -2.67
CA ILE A 202 -42.58 -1.52 -1.92
C ILE A 202 -43.36 -0.20 -1.97
N VAL A 203 -42.70 0.93 -1.71
CA VAL A 203 -43.34 2.26 -1.77
C VAL A 203 -43.94 2.51 -3.15
N VAL A 204 -43.19 2.29 -4.23
CA VAL A 204 -43.69 2.51 -5.61
C VAL A 204 -44.80 1.53 -5.95
N ALA A 205 -44.72 0.27 -5.49
CA ALA A 205 -45.79 -0.72 -5.70
C ALA A 205 -47.10 -0.37 -4.98
N THR A 206 -47.05 0.39 -3.87
CA THR A 206 -48.25 0.85 -3.15
C THR A 206 -48.87 2.12 -3.74
N ILE A 207 -48.19 2.84 -4.63
CA ILE A 207 -48.69 4.07 -5.25
C ILE A 207 -49.92 3.82 -6.13
N PRO A 208 -49.98 2.82 -7.03
CA PRO A 208 -51.16 2.62 -7.90
C PRO A 208 -52.48 2.44 -7.15
N PRO A 209 -52.63 1.57 -6.13
CA PRO A 209 -53.89 1.47 -5.39
C PRO A 209 -54.24 2.77 -4.63
N ILE A 210 -53.24 3.49 -4.08
CA ILE A 210 -53.46 4.78 -3.42
C ILE A 210 -53.91 5.82 -4.45
N ALA A 211 -53.24 5.92 -5.58
CA ALA A 211 -53.54 6.83 -6.67
C ALA A 211 -54.95 6.61 -7.22
N ASN A 212 -55.36 5.34 -7.38
CA ASN A 212 -56.73 4.99 -7.78
C ASN A 212 -57.76 5.41 -6.74
N TYR A 213 -57.47 5.21 -5.44
CA TYR A 213 -58.37 5.64 -4.36
C TYR A 213 -58.61 7.16 -4.36
N VAL A 214 -57.52 7.95 -4.54
CA VAL A 214 -57.61 9.42 -4.61
C VAL A 214 -57.99 9.95 -6.00
N LYS A 215 -58.39 9.07 -6.94
CA LYS A 215 -58.78 9.39 -8.31
C LYS A 215 -57.71 10.15 -9.14
N THR A 216 -56.48 9.89 -8.87
CA THR A 216 -55.30 10.46 -9.58
C THR A 216 -54.51 9.31 -10.22
N PRO A 217 -54.99 8.71 -11.34
CA PRO A 217 -54.32 7.55 -11.92
C PRO A 217 -52.89 7.90 -12.38
N THR A 218 -51.94 7.00 -12.11
CA THR A 218 -50.54 7.14 -12.50
C THR A 218 -50.19 6.20 -13.64
N THR A 219 -49.36 6.64 -14.56
CA THR A 219 -48.85 5.79 -15.66
C THR A 219 -47.66 4.98 -15.22
N ILE A 220 -47.35 3.89 -15.92
CA ILE A 220 -46.17 3.05 -15.63
C ILE A 220 -44.89 3.83 -15.80
N ALA A 221 -44.80 4.74 -16.76
CA ALA A 221 -43.65 5.61 -16.95
C ALA A 221 -43.38 6.50 -15.72
N ILE A 222 -44.43 7.02 -15.09
CA ILE A 222 -44.32 7.78 -13.82
C ILE A 222 -43.78 6.88 -12.71
N LEU A 223 -44.29 5.65 -12.58
CA LEU A 223 -43.86 4.71 -11.54
C LEU A 223 -42.40 4.29 -11.72
N VAL A 224 -41.99 3.98 -12.96
CA VAL A 224 -40.60 3.64 -13.29
C VAL A 224 -39.69 4.84 -13.02
N SER A 225 -40.08 6.02 -13.44
CA SER A 225 -39.31 7.25 -13.23
C SER A 225 -39.15 7.56 -11.75
N LEU A 226 -40.21 7.40 -10.97
CA LEU A 226 -40.22 7.58 -9.54
C LEU A 226 -39.27 6.56 -8.87
N LEU A 227 -39.38 5.28 -9.25
CA LEU A 227 -38.51 4.22 -8.76
C LEU A 227 -37.02 4.57 -9.01
N VAL A 228 -36.69 4.92 -10.25
CA VAL A 228 -35.28 5.25 -10.61
C VAL A 228 -34.80 6.53 -9.93
N ALA A 229 -35.65 7.54 -9.75
CA ALA A 229 -35.31 8.76 -9.05
C ALA A 229 -35.04 8.53 -7.55
N LEU A 230 -35.64 7.48 -6.96
CA LEU A 230 -35.60 7.16 -5.55
C LEU A 230 -34.49 6.18 -5.18
N ILE A 231 -34.17 5.22 -6.06
CA ILE A 231 -33.06 4.29 -5.84
C ILE A 231 -31.76 5.09 -5.79
N PRO A 232 -30.87 4.82 -4.81
CA PRO A 232 -29.60 5.53 -4.67
C PRO A 232 -28.60 5.12 -5.77
N THR A 233 -28.91 5.50 -7.01
CA THR A 233 -28.12 5.17 -8.20
C THR A 233 -26.78 5.86 -8.22
N THR A 234 -26.71 7.05 -7.64
CA THR A 234 -25.51 7.90 -7.60
C THR A 234 -24.35 7.20 -6.87
N ILE A 235 -24.58 6.78 -5.61
CA ILE A 235 -23.53 6.10 -4.85
C ILE A 235 -23.22 4.70 -5.40
N GLY A 236 -24.26 3.99 -5.88
CA GLY A 236 -24.10 2.67 -6.48
C GLY A 236 -23.20 2.68 -7.72
N GLY A 237 -23.22 3.76 -8.53
CA GLY A 237 -22.32 3.93 -9.67
C GLY A 237 -20.91 4.42 -9.31
N LEU A 238 -20.76 5.16 -8.20
CA LEU A 238 -19.47 5.74 -7.79
C LEU A 238 -18.67 4.87 -6.83
N LEU A 239 -19.30 3.88 -6.16
CA LEU A 239 -18.66 3.08 -5.12
C LEU A 239 -17.42 2.33 -5.63
N SER A 240 -17.53 1.69 -6.80
CA SER A 240 -16.41 1.01 -7.47
C SER A 240 -15.31 2.00 -7.86
N ALA A 241 -15.69 3.15 -8.45
CA ALA A 241 -14.76 4.18 -8.88
C ALA A 241 -13.93 4.74 -7.70
N ILE A 242 -14.54 4.93 -6.52
CA ILE A 242 -13.83 5.38 -5.31
C ILE A 242 -12.76 4.37 -4.88
N GLY A 243 -13.10 3.08 -4.88
CA GLY A 243 -12.15 2.03 -4.50
C GLY A 243 -10.97 1.92 -5.46
N ILE A 244 -11.21 1.97 -6.77
CA ILE A 244 -10.16 1.95 -7.80
C ILE A 244 -9.27 3.19 -7.69
N ALA A 245 -9.85 4.37 -7.51
CA ALA A 245 -9.10 5.61 -7.32
C ALA A 245 -8.24 5.60 -6.05
N GLY A 246 -8.65 4.85 -5.02
CA GLY A 246 -7.84 4.63 -3.81
C GLY A 246 -6.57 3.84 -4.12
N MET A 247 -6.69 2.73 -4.85
CA MET A 247 -5.54 1.93 -5.27
C MET A 247 -4.59 2.70 -6.21
N ASP A 248 -5.14 3.43 -7.20
CA ASP A 248 -4.36 4.27 -8.10
C ASP A 248 -3.52 5.32 -7.33
N ARG A 249 -4.11 5.96 -6.31
CA ARG A 249 -3.38 6.92 -5.47
C ARG A 249 -2.24 6.27 -4.69
N VAL A 250 -2.44 5.09 -4.12
CA VAL A 250 -1.38 4.35 -3.41
C VAL A 250 -0.24 4.02 -4.37
N ALA A 251 -0.57 3.60 -5.58
CA ALA A 251 0.42 3.30 -6.61
C ALA A 251 1.23 4.54 -7.06
N GLN A 252 0.63 5.74 -7.09
CA GLN A 252 1.33 7.00 -7.37
C GLN A 252 2.38 7.35 -6.30
N PHE A 253 2.28 6.76 -5.11
CA PHE A 253 3.29 6.86 -4.05
C PHE A 253 4.31 5.71 -4.08
N ASN A 254 4.42 4.99 -5.21
CA ASN A 254 5.29 3.83 -5.36
C ASN A 254 5.02 2.72 -4.33
N VAL A 255 3.75 2.55 -3.96
CA VAL A 255 3.31 1.43 -3.12
C VAL A 255 2.26 0.63 -3.87
N ILE A 256 2.42 -0.68 -3.89
CA ILE A 256 1.50 -1.58 -4.56
C ILE A 256 0.66 -2.30 -3.51
N ALA A 257 -0.65 -2.13 -3.62
CA ALA A 257 -1.60 -2.84 -2.77
C ALA A 257 -2.18 -4.04 -3.53
N THR A 258 -2.24 -5.19 -2.87
CA THR A 258 -2.84 -6.42 -3.44
C THR A 258 -4.37 -6.33 -3.51
N SER A 259 -4.99 -5.41 -2.78
CA SER A 259 -6.44 -5.23 -2.80
C SER A 259 -6.86 -3.85 -2.29
N GLY A 260 -8.01 -3.35 -2.76
CA GLY A 260 -8.64 -2.15 -2.21
C GLY A 260 -8.98 -2.26 -0.73
N ARG A 261 -9.16 -3.51 -0.22
CA ARG A 261 -9.37 -3.78 1.20
C ARG A 261 -8.15 -3.40 2.04
N ALA A 262 -6.94 -3.67 1.56
CA ALA A 262 -5.71 -3.30 2.25
C ALA A 262 -5.59 -1.76 2.34
N VAL A 263 -5.89 -1.04 1.25
CA VAL A 263 -5.89 0.45 1.23
C VAL A 263 -6.91 1.01 2.21
N GLU A 264 -8.10 0.44 2.25
CA GLU A 264 -9.15 0.87 3.19
C GLU A 264 -8.74 0.63 4.64
N ALA A 265 -8.18 -0.55 4.93
CA ALA A 265 -7.71 -0.91 6.28
C ALA A 265 -6.60 0.04 6.77
N CYS A 266 -5.75 0.57 5.87
CA CYS A 266 -4.75 1.58 6.25
C CYS A 266 -5.39 2.83 6.88
N GLY A 267 -6.60 3.20 6.46
CA GLY A 267 -7.31 4.36 7.01
C GLY A 267 -7.79 4.19 8.45
N ASP A 268 -7.98 2.96 8.89
CA ASP A 268 -8.55 2.61 10.19
C ASP A 268 -7.54 1.99 11.15
N ILE A 269 -6.25 1.93 10.81
CA ILE A 269 -5.23 1.39 11.69
C ILE A 269 -5.13 2.18 13.00
N ASN A 270 -4.97 1.45 14.09
CA ASN A 270 -4.78 1.99 15.44
C ASN A 270 -3.34 1.81 15.92
N THR A 271 -2.68 0.73 15.49
CA THR A 271 -1.31 0.39 15.89
C THR A 271 -0.47 0.08 14.66
N LEU A 272 0.71 0.70 14.59
CA LEU A 272 1.74 0.42 13.62
C LEU A 272 2.90 -0.29 14.30
N VAL A 273 3.18 -1.50 13.89
CA VAL A 273 4.30 -2.32 14.33
C VAL A 273 5.41 -2.24 13.28
N LEU A 274 6.60 -1.88 13.72
CA LEU A 274 7.75 -1.61 12.87
C LEU A 274 8.90 -2.54 13.24
N ASP A 275 9.46 -3.26 12.27
CA ASP A 275 10.78 -3.85 12.49
C ASP A 275 11.85 -2.76 12.58
N LYS A 276 12.94 -3.02 13.29
CA LYS A 276 14.04 -2.06 13.42
C LYS A 276 14.88 -1.99 12.13
N THR A 277 15.40 -3.15 11.73
CA THR A 277 16.43 -3.26 10.69
C THR A 277 15.83 -3.03 9.30
N GLY A 278 16.48 -2.19 8.47
CA GLY A 278 15.99 -1.87 7.13
C GLY A 278 14.72 -1.00 7.11
N THR A 279 13.95 -0.99 8.20
CA THR A 279 12.72 -0.21 8.34
C THR A 279 12.96 1.11 9.07
N ILE A 280 13.27 1.09 10.37
CA ILE A 280 13.61 2.29 11.16
C ILE A 280 15.04 2.75 10.88
N THR A 281 15.97 1.80 10.74
CA THR A 281 17.37 2.07 10.38
C THR A 281 17.61 1.80 8.91
N LEU A 282 18.75 2.28 8.39
CA LEU A 282 19.16 2.04 7.00
C LEU A 282 19.50 0.58 6.70
N GLY A 283 19.52 -0.28 7.73
CA GLY A 283 19.86 -1.71 7.61
C GLY A 283 21.37 -1.97 7.56
N ASN A 284 22.17 -0.98 7.24
CA ASN A 284 23.63 -1.06 7.23
C ASN A 284 24.17 -0.44 8.51
N ARG A 285 25.01 -1.20 9.22
CA ARG A 285 25.76 -0.71 10.37
C ARG A 285 27.02 -0.04 9.86
N LEU A 286 27.28 1.20 10.24
CA LEU A 286 28.48 1.93 9.85
C LEU A 286 29.43 2.10 11.03
N ALA A 287 30.72 1.95 10.78
CA ALA A 287 31.72 2.22 11.77
C ALA A 287 31.76 3.71 12.13
N ASP A 288 31.53 4.00 13.40
CA ASP A 288 31.45 5.36 13.94
C ASP A 288 32.71 5.69 14.74
N GLN A 289 33.22 4.74 15.54
CA GLN A 289 34.35 4.96 16.42
C GLN A 289 35.14 3.67 16.65
N PHE A 290 36.48 3.82 16.86
CA PHE A 290 37.34 2.79 17.43
C PHE A 290 37.58 3.10 18.90
N ILE A 291 37.39 2.13 19.78
CA ILE A 291 37.64 2.23 21.21
C ILE A 291 38.85 1.38 21.56
N PRO A 292 40.02 1.99 21.83
CA PRO A 292 41.23 1.27 22.18
C PRO A 292 41.09 0.56 23.52
N VAL A 293 41.78 -0.59 23.65
CA VAL A 293 41.95 -1.31 24.93
C VAL A 293 43.40 -1.72 25.07
N ASN A 294 43.78 -2.21 26.22
CA ASN A 294 45.11 -2.75 26.49
C ASN A 294 46.26 -1.73 26.27
N GLY A 295 45.98 -0.43 26.44
CA GLY A 295 46.95 0.64 26.28
C GLY A 295 47.31 1.01 24.83
N HIS A 296 46.63 0.45 23.84
CA HIS A 296 46.83 0.80 22.43
C HIS A 296 46.35 2.21 22.11
N SER A 297 46.99 2.85 21.12
CA SER A 297 46.50 4.12 20.57
C SER A 297 45.41 3.92 19.54
N ILE A 298 44.61 4.98 19.27
CA ILE A 298 43.59 4.96 18.20
C ILE A 298 44.20 4.63 16.85
N ASP A 299 45.40 5.13 16.54
CA ASP A 299 46.09 4.89 15.27
C ASP A 299 46.47 3.42 15.10
N GLN A 300 46.88 2.76 16.19
CA GLN A 300 47.18 1.33 16.19
C GLN A 300 45.90 0.51 15.95
N VAL A 301 44.84 0.84 16.66
CA VAL A 301 43.53 0.18 16.47
C VAL A 301 43.02 0.39 15.05
N ALA A 302 43.10 1.60 14.51
CA ALA A 302 42.69 1.92 13.14
C ALA A 302 43.47 1.11 12.09
N SER A 303 44.81 0.98 12.27
CA SER A 303 45.65 0.19 11.35
C SER A 303 45.33 -1.30 11.40
N VAL A 304 45.05 -1.85 12.58
CA VAL A 304 44.64 -3.26 12.74
C VAL A 304 43.21 -3.47 12.21
N ALA A 305 42.29 -2.51 12.40
CA ALA A 305 40.96 -2.56 11.87
C ALA A 305 40.93 -2.49 10.32
N LEU A 306 41.82 -1.65 9.74
CA LEU A 306 42.05 -1.58 8.30
C LEU A 306 42.54 -2.94 7.77
N ALA A 307 43.53 -3.52 8.41
CA ALA A 307 44.05 -4.85 8.04
C ALA A 307 42.99 -5.95 8.14
N ALA A 308 42.17 -5.96 9.20
CA ALA A 308 41.12 -6.92 9.42
C ALA A 308 39.96 -6.82 8.39
N SER A 309 39.81 -5.66 7.76
CA SER A 309 38.68 -5.37 6.83
C SER A 309 39.13 -5.24 5.38
N LEU A 310 40.39 -5.51 5.08
CA LEU A 310 40.98 -5.30 3.75
C LEU A 310 40.24 -6.04 2.62
N PHE A 311 39.81 -7.25 2.88
CA PHE A 311 39.11 -8.11 1.92
C PHE A 311 37.60 -8.18 2.16
N ASP A 312 37.08 -7.47 3.17
CA ASP A 312 35.65 -7.48 3.51
C ASP A 312 34.87 -6.51 2.64
N GLN A 313 34.15 -7.05 1.67
CA GLN A 313 33.34 -6.28 0.74
C GLN A 313 31.97 -5.87 1.28
N THR A 314 31.61 -6.30 2.49
CA THR A 314 30.34 -5.91 3.13
C THR A 314 30.29 -4.40 3.40
N PRO A 315 29.08 -3.81 3.50
CA PRO A 315 28.94 -2.39 3.89
C PRO A 315 29.63 -2.05 5.21
N GLU A 316 29.57 -2.96 6.20
CA GLU A 316 30.28 -2.83 7.47
C GLU A 316 31.78 -2.81 7.28
N GLY A 317 32.33 -3.76 6.51
CA GLY A 317 33.75 -3.83 6.21
C GLY A 317 34.24 -2.56 5.51
N LYS A 318 33.54 -2.11 4.47
CA LYS A 318 33.86 -0.86 3.76
C LYS A 318 33.80 0.36 4.67
N SER A 319 32.83 0.42 5.58
CA SER A 319 32.71 1.53 6.53
C SER A 319 33.87 1.57 7.54
N ILE A 320 34.36 0.39 7.97
CA ILE A 320 35.55 0.29 8.85
C ILE A 320 36.80 0.80 8.13
N VAL A 321 36.99 0.41 6.86
CA VAL A 321 38.09 0.91 6.02
C VAL A 321 38.00 2.43 5.88
N GLN A 322 36.83 2.98 5.54
CA GLN A 322 36.63 4.43 5.42
C GLN A 322 36.90 5.19 6.73
N LEU A 323 36.53 4.62 7.88
CA LEU A 323 36.83 5.22 9.17
C LEU A 323 38.32 5.19 9.46
N ALA A 324 38.98 4.07 9.18
CA ALA A 324 40.44 3.91 9.35
C ALA A 324 41.20 4.89 8.46
N ASP A 325 40.81 5.03 7.18
CA ASP A 325 41.43 5.98 6.24
C ASP A 325 41.27 7.43 6.70
N ARG A 326 40.08 7.80 7.23
CA ARG A 326 39.84 9.14 7.81
C ARG A 326 40.75 9.45 9.01
N LEU A 327 41.14 8.43 9.78
CA LEU A 327 42.03 8.53 10.89
C LEU A 327 43.51 8.43 10.47
N GLY A 328 43.80 8.30 9.16
CA GLY A 328 45.15 8.23 8.63
C GLY A 328 45.84 6.89 8.86
N ALA A 329 45.09 5.81 9.06
CA ALA A 329 45.64 4.47 9.24
C ALA A 329 46.45 4.01 8.03
N THR A 330 47.57 3.31 8.29
CA THR A 330 48.45 2.78 7.27
C THR A 330 48.68 1.29 7.43
N LEU A 331 48.79 0.57 6.31
CA LEU A 331 49.18 -0.83 6.31
C LEU A 331 50.73 -0.90 6.34
N HIS A 332 51.26 -1.74 7.22
CA HIS A 332 52.70 -1.97 7.35
C HIS A 332 53.18 -3.27 6.67
N PHE A 333 52.37 -3.80 5.75
CA PHE A 333 52.67 -5.01 4.99
C PHE A 333 52.19 -4.85 3.53
N ASP A 334 52.63 -5.73 2.64
CA ASP A 334 52.19 -5.80 1.26
C ASP A 334 50.81 -6.48 1.17
N PRO A 335 49.74 -5.75 0.82
CA PRO A 335 48.37 -6.31 0.74
C PRO A 335 48.26 -7.51 -0.21
N SER A 336 49.06 -7.56 -1.29
CA SER A 336 49.01 -8.63 -2.29
C SER A 336 49.48 -10.00 -1.77
N LYS A 337 50.12 -10.03 -0.61
CA LYS A 337 50.65 -11.24 0.03
C LYS A 337 49.83 -11.66 1.25
N ALA A 338 48.78 -10.95 1.55
CA ALA A 338 47.88 -11.26 2.66
C ALA A 338 46.70 -12.10 2.16
N GLU A 339 46.14 -12.95 3.01
CA GLU A 339 45.01 -13.83 2.71
C GLU A 339 43.78 -13.40 3.50
N GLY A 340 42.67 -13.13 2.80
CA GLY A 340 41.40 -12.78 3.41
C GLY A 340 40.70 -13.99 4.04
N ILE A 341 40.07 -13.81 5.17
CA ILE A 341 39.22 -14.79 5.85
C ILE A 341 37.81 -14.23 5.90
N ASP A 342 36.90 -14.86 5.12
CA ASP A 342 35.52 -14.47 5.06
C ASP A 342 34.79 -14.75 6.37
N PHE A 343 33.69 -13.99 6.58
CA PHE A 343 32.84 -14.20 7.75
C PHE A 343 32.18 -15.59 7.70
N SER A 344 32.22 -16.28 8.82
CA SER A 344 31.52 -17.55 8.99
C SER A 344 30.57 -17.48 10.19
N ALA A 345 29.33 -17.89 10.01
CA ALA A 345 28.35 -17.98 11.10
C ALA A 345 28.80 -18.92 12.24
N ARG A 346 29.62 -19.93 11.93
CA ARG A 346 30.18 -20.86 12.92
C ARG A 346 31.25 -20.21 13.78
N THR A 347 32.15 -19.42 13.18
CA THR A 347 33.23 -18.74 13.92
C THR A 347 32.83 -17.37 14.42
N ARG A 348 31.83 -16.73 13.77
CA ARG A 348 31.35 -15.37 14.00
C ARG A 348 32.47 -14.31 13.91
N MET A 349 33.46 -14.57 13.06
CA MET A 349 34.63 -13.72 12.83
C MET A 349 34.98 -13.67 11.36
N SER A 350 35.60 -12.58 10.93
CA SER A 350 36.30 -12.39 9.65
C SER A 350 37.65 -11.75 9.90
N GLY A 351 38.48 -11.62 8.88
CA GLY A 351 39.77 -10.96 9.03
C GLY A 351 40.77 -11.28 7.94
N THR A 352 42.05 -11.20 8.29
CA THR A 352 43.17 -11.35 7.37
C THR A 352 44.31 -12.12 8.03
N ASN A 353 44.92 -13.01 7.28
CA ASN A 353 46.23 -13.58 7.64
C ASN A 353 47.32 -12.75 6.97
N LEU A 354 48.18 -12.15 7.77
CA LEU A 354 49.30 -11.34 7.29
C LEU A 354 50.41 -12.21 6.66
N PRO A 355 51.31 -11.61 5.87
CA PRO A 355 52.41 -12.37 5.23
C PRO A 355 53.34 -13.09 6.20
N ASP A 356 53.44 -12.60 7.43
CA ASP A 356 54.21 -13.22 8.54
C ASP A 356 53.40 -14.28 9.32
N GLN A 357 52.22 -14.65 8.80
CA GLN A 357 51.26 -15.57 9.41
C GLN A 357 50.57 -15.04 10.68
N THR A 358 50.74 -13.78 11.01
CA THR A 358 49.99 -13.15 12.09
C THR A 358 48.51 -13.08 11.70
N GLU A 359 47.62 -13.57 12.54
CA GLU A 359 46.17 -13.58 12.32
C GLU A 359 45.54 -12.31 12.86
N VAL A 360 44.90 -11.52 12.01
CA VAL A 360 44.11 -10.38 12.41
C VAL A 360 42.64 -10.74 12.29
N ARG A 361 41.87 -10.59 13.35
CA ARG A 361 40.44 -10.97 13.39
C ARG A 361 39.58 -9.85 13.95
N LYS A 362 38.40 -9.70 13.34
CA LYS A 362 37.30 -8.89 13.88
C LYS A 362 36.01 -9.75 13.90
N GLY A 363 35.12 -9.46 14.83
CA GLY A 363 33.87 -10.20 14.93
C GLY A 363 33.12 -10.01 16.24
N ALA A 364 32.15 -10.86 16.48
CA ALA A 364 31.37 -10.82 17.72
C ALA A 364 32.35 -10.85 18.93
N THR A 365 32.15 -9.95 19.89
CA THR A 365 33.05 -9.78 21.04
C THR A 365 33.30 -11.06 21.80
N GLU A 366 32.29 -11.91 21.98
CA GLU A 366 32.42 -13.23 22.59
C GLU A 366 33.33 -14.18 21.77
N ALA A 367 33.17 -14.16 20.45
CA ALA A 367 33.98 -15.00 19.56
C ALA A 367 35.45 -14.55 19.58
N ILE A 368 35.72 -13.24 19.51
CA ILE A 368 37.07 -12.68 19.61
C ILE A 368 37.68 -12.96 20.99
N ARG A 369 36.93 -12.85 22.08
CA ARG A 369 37.35 -13.21 23.44
C ARG A 369 37.78 -14.69 23.51
N GLY A 370 36.97 -15.59 22.96
CA GLY A 370 37.29 -17.02 22.88
C GLY A 370 38.52 -17.30 22.03
N PHE A 371 38.66 -16.61 20.91
CA PHE A 371 39.81 -16.71 20.01
C PHE A 371 41.12 -16.33 20.68
N VAL A 372 41.16 -15.17 21.35
CA VAL A 372 42.35 -14.68 22.07
C VAL A 372 42.72 -15.61 23.23
N ARG A 373 41.75 -16.06 24.03
CA ARG A 373 41.98 -17.01 25.13
C ARG A 373 42.53 -18.35 24.63
N SER A 374 42.05 -18.87 23.50
CA SER A 374 42.51 -20.12 22.91
C SER A 374 43.98 -20.04 22.48
N ARG A 375 44.52 -18.84 22.28
CA ARG A 375 45.93 -18.56 21.94
C ARG A 375 46.77 -18.11 23.12
N GLY A 376 46.23 -18.29 24.34
CA GLY A 376 46.94 -17.93 25.58
C GLY A 376 46.99 -16.43 25.89
N GLY A 377 46.18 -15.62 25.17
CA GLY A 377 46.09 -14.19 25.42
C GLY A 377 45.18 -13.84 26.61
N ASN A 378 45.38 -12.63 27.15
CA ASN A 378 44.57 -12.08 28.24
C ASN A 378 43.43 -11.22 27.71
N VAL A 379 42.29 -11.22 28.41
CA VAL A 379 41.14 -10.34 28.13
C VAL A 379 41.06 -9.31 29.25
N PRO A 380 41.49 -8.05 28.98
CA PRO A 380 41.49 -7.01 30.01
C PRO A 380 40.06 -6.56 30.29
N LYS A 381 39.80 -6.06 31.51
CA LYS A 381 38.48 -5.53 31.90
C LYS A 381 38.03 -4.36 31.01
N GLU A 382 38.97 -3.57 30.54
CA GLU A 382 38.73 -2.46 29.59
C GLU A 382 37.99 -2.89 28.32
N PHE A 383 38.15 -4.16 27.88
CA PHE A 383 37.42 -4.70 26.74
C PHE A 383 35.94 -4.90 27.07
N ASP A 384 35.63 -5.35 28.29
CA ASP A 384 34.23 -5.48 28.74
C ASP A 384 33.61 -4.11 28.97
N ASP A 385 34.35 -3.16 29.51
CA ASP A 385 33.88 -1.77 29.69
C ASP A 385 33.61 -1.10 28.33
N ALA A 386 34.47 -1.32 27.31
CA ALA A 386 34.25 -0.84 25.95
C ALA A 386 33.03 -1.49 25.28
N TYR A 387 32.84 -2.79 25.48
CA TYR A 387 31.63 -3.50 25.02
C TYR A 387 30.35 -2.88 25.60
N GLU A 388 30.32 -2.69 26.93
CA GLU A 388 29.17 -2.06 27.59
C GLU A 388 28.95 -0.63 27.13
N GLN A 389 30.02 0.14 26.93
CA GLN A 389 29.95 1.51 26.44
C GLN A 389 29.26 1.56 25.07
N VAL A 390 29.69 0.72 24.11
CA VAL A 390 29.06 0.67 22.77
C VAL A 390 27.61 0.24 22.86
N SER A 391 27.30 -0.77 23.67
CA SER A 391 25.93 -1.23 23.89
C SER A 391 25.02 -0.14 24.47
N ARG A 392 25.54 0.64 25.47
CA ARG A 392 24.81 1.78 26.05
C ARG A 392 24.58 2.93 25.07
N LEU A 393 25.44 3.05 24.04
CA LEU A 393 25.27 4.03 22.95
C LEU A 393 24.34 3.53 21.83
N GLY A 394 23.74 2.34 21.99
CA GLY A 394 22.82 1.77 21.02
C GLY A 394 23.48 1.16 19.78
N GLY A 395 24.80 0.86 19.85
CA GLY A 395 25.53 0.29 18.73
C GLY A 395 25.83 -1.20 18.87
N THR A 396 26.39 -1.76 17.81
CA THR A 396 26.92 -3.13 17.80
C THR A 396 28.41 -3.12 18.01
N PRO A 397 28.93 -3.73 19.10
CA PRO A 397 30.34 -3.83 19.34
C PRO A 397 30.96 -5.00 18.57
N LEU A 398 31.96 -4.75 17.75
CA LEU A 398 32.84 -5.78 17.21
C LEU A 398 34.17 -5.77 17.92
N GLY A 399 34.59 -6.93 18.42
CA GLY A 399 35.95 -7.11 18.96
C GLY A 399 37.00 -7.12 17.85
N LEU A 400 38.18 -6.62 18.13
CA LEU A 400 39.33 -6.57 17.24
C LEU A 400 40.57 -7.10 17.94
N CYS A 401 41.28 -8.05 17.31
CA CYS A 401 42.50 -8.63 17.83
C CYS A 401 43.54 -8.89 16.73
N GLN A 402 44.81 -8.96 17.14
CA GLN A 402 45.90 -9.41 16.32
C GLN A 402 46.67 -10.49 17.10
N GLY A 403 46.74 -11.71 16.55
CA GLY A 403 47.29 -12.87 17.23
C GLY A 403 46.55 -13.19 18.53
N ASN A 404 47.26 -13.09 19.67
CA ASN A 404 46.72 -13.34 21.00
C ASN A 404 46.42 -12.06 21.79
N GLU A 405 46.48 -10.88 21.16
CA GLU A 405 46.31 -9.58 21.81
C GLU A 405 45.03 -8.86 21.32
N LEU A 406 44.28 -8.32 22.28
CA LEU A 406 43.12 -7.46 22.02
C LEU A 406 43.57 -6.02 21.78
N TYR A 407 43.13 -5.45 20.65
CA TYR A 407 43.43 -4.07 20.26
C TYR A 407 42.34 -3.08 20.61
N GLY A 408 41.06 -3.51 20.46
CA GLY A 408 39.97 -2.61 20.73
C GLY A 408 38.58 -3.19 20.40
N VAL A 409 37.61 -2.30 20.49
CA VAL A 409 36.23 -2.55 20.07
C VAL A 409 35.89 -1.55 18.97
N ILE A 410 35.37 -2.05 17.86
CA ILE A 410 34.80 -1.24 16.78
C ILE A 410 33.34 -0.96 17.13
N TYR A 411 32.96 0.30 17.20
CA TYR A 411 31.61 0.73 17.39
C TYR A 411 30.92 0.81 16.01
N LEU A 412 30.02 -0.11 15.72
CA LEU A 412 29.12 -0.03 14.58
C LEU A 412 27.80 0.59 15.03
N LYS A 413 27.42 1.68 14.40
CA LYS A 413 26.19 2.40 14.70
C LYS A 413 25.12 2.07 13.66
N ASP A 414 23.92 1.69 14.13
CA ASP A 414 22.72 1.66 13.30
C ASP A 414 22.25 3.11 13.07
N ILE A 415 22.13 3.51 11.83
CA ILE A 415 21.70 4.86 11.47
C ILE A 415 20.19 4.87 11.35
N VAL A 416 19.52 5.63 12.22
CA VAL A 416 18.09 5.91 12.11
C VAL A 416 17.85 6.76 10.86
N LYS A 417 16.87 6.37 10.05
CA LYS A 417 16.49 7.12 8.84
C LYS A 417 16.08 8.55 9.22
N PRO A 418 16.49 9.57 8.45
CA PRO A 418 16.20 10.96 8.79
C PRO A 418 14.69 11.27 8.69
N GLY A 419 14.20 12.19 9.53
CA GLY A 419 12.83 12.67 9.49
C GLY A 419 11.77 11.74 10.11
N LEU A 420 12.16 10.59 10.69
CA LEU A 420 11.20 9.64 11.28
C LEU A 420 10.43 10.22 12.47
N ARG A 421 11.11 10.98 13.34
CA ARG A 421 10.48 11.56 14.54
C ARG A 421 9.30 12.43 14.20
N GLU A 422 9.46 13.36 13.25
CA GLU A 422 8.38 14.25 12.78
C GLU A 422 7.23 13.47 12.16
N ARG A 423 7.57 12.39 11.47
CA ARG A 423 6.60 11.52 10.82
C ARG A 423 5.81 10.69 11.84
N PHE A 424 6.46 10.13 12.86
CA PHE A 424 5.77 9.42 13.94
C PHE A 424 4.90 10.37 14.78
N ASP A 425 5.32 11.63 14.98
CA ASP A 425 4.48 12.65 15.59
C ASP A 425 3.20 12.93 14.75
N GLN A 426 3.29 12.90 13.43
CA GLN A 426 2.13 13.01 12.55
C GLN A 426 1.18 11.81 12.71
N LEU A 427 1.70 10.56 12.74
CA LEU A 427 0.91 9.36 12.98
C LEU A 427 0.20 9.42 14.34
N ARG A 428 0.90 9.85 15.39
CA ARG A 428 0.35 10.03 16.74
C ARG A 428 -0.83 11.01 16.75
N ARG A 429 -0.70 12.15 16.01
CA ARG A 429 -1.81 13.11 15.84
C ARG A 429 -3.00 12.51 15.08
N MET A 430 -2.77 11.51 14.22
CA MET A 430 -3.83 10.76 13.53
C MET A 430 -4.43 9.63 14.38
N GLY A 431 -3.96 9.45 15.63
CA GLY A 431 -4.44 8.42 16.55
C GLY A 431 -3.79 7.05 16.35
N VAL A 432 -2.66 6.98 15.63
CA VAL A 432 -1.92 5.72 15.40
C VAL A 432 -0.77 5.63 16.38
N ARG A 433 -0.72 4.54 17.18
CA ARG A 433 0.39 4.21 18.08
C ARG A 433 1.47 3.45 17.32
N THR A 434 2.73 3.77 17.58
CA THR A 434 3.88 3.12 16.95
C THR A 434 4.62 2.23 17.94
N ILE A 435 4.94 0.98 17.55
CA ILE A 435 5.68 0.00 18.35
C ILE A 435 6.84 -0.52 17.52
N MET A 436 8.07 -0.37 18.02
CA MET A 436 9.26 -0.95 17.40
C MET A 436 9.50 -2.36 17.95
N LEU A 437 9.73 -3.33 17.08
CA LEU A 437 10.19 -4.67 17.44
C LEU A 437 11.62 -4.89 16.98
N THR A 438 12.45 -5.50 17.82
CA THR A 438 13.85 -5.80 17.49
C THR A 438 14.36 -6.99 18.27
N GLY A 439 15.24 -7.78 17.66
CA GLY A 439 16.01 -8.82 18.34
C GLY A 439 17.20 -8.29 19.16
N ASP A 440 17.45 -6.96 19.18
CA ASP A 440 18.51 -6.36 19.98
C ASP A 440 18.18 -6.39 21.47
N ASN A 441 19.22 -6.21 22.30
CA ASN A 441 19.05 -6.06 23.74
C ASN A 441 18.28 -4.78 24.10
N GLY A 442 17.70 -4.76 25.32
CA GLY A 442 16.85 -3.65 25.77
C GLY A 442 17.50 -2.28 25.78
N ILE A 443 18.82 -2.20 26.02
CA ILE A 443 19.56 -0.93 26.05
C ILE A 443 19.65 -0.35 24.65
N THR A 444 20.11 -1.13 23.68
CA THR A 444 20.19 -0.72 22.26
C THR A 444 18.82 -0.34 21.71
N ALA A 445 17.81 -1.17 21.99
CA ALA A 445 16.44 -0.92 21.54
C ALA A 445 15.89 0.41 22.10
N SER A 446 16.12 0.70 23.38
CA SER A 446 15.64 1.94 24.01
C SER A 446 16.26 3.21 23.39
N VAL A 447 17.55 3.17 23.06
CA VAL A 447 18.26 4.30 22.44
C VAL A 447 17.70 4.58 21.04
N ILE A 448 17.55 3.54 20.22
CA ILE A 448 17.01 3.66 18.86
C ILE A 448 15.55 4.10 18.88
N ALA A 449 14.73 3.55 19.78
CA ALA A 449 13.34 3.93 19.95
C ALA A 449 13.20 5.42 20.33
N ALA A 450 14.03 5.90 21.24
CA ALA A 450 14.06 7.31 21.65
C ALA A 450 14.55 8.23 20.53
N GLU A 451 15.56 7.83 19.73
CA GLU A 451 16.05 8.57 18.58
C GLU A 451 15.00 8.65 17.49
N ALA A 452 14.38 7.53 17.14
CA ALA A 452 13.32 7.46 16.13
C ALA A 452 12.02 8.14 16.56
N GLY A 453 11.73 8.19 17.87
CA GLY A 453 10.53 8.80 18.43
C GLY A 453 9.28 7.92 18.38
N VAL A 454 9.45 6.58 18.40
CA VAL A 454 8.34 5.64 18.53
C VAL A 454 7.70 5.69 19.92
N ASP A 455 6.45 5.24 20.04
CA ASP A 455 5.70 5.30 21.31
C ASP A 455 6.10 4.20 22.28
N ASP A 456 6.51 3.04 21.74
CA ASP A 456 6.89 1.86 22.53
C ASP A 456 7.87 0.98 21.76
N PHE A 457 8.54 0.07 22.46
CA PHE A 457 9.42 -0.91 21.85
C PHE A 457 9.45 -2.24 22.60
N ILE A 458 9.74 -3.31 21.88
CA ILE A 458 9.96 -4.65 22.43
C ILE A 458 11.32 -5.13 21.94
N ALA A 459 12.22 -5.36 22.89
CA ALA A 459 13.57 -5.86 22.68
C ALA A 459 13.61 -7.39 22.75
N GLU A 460 14.69 -8.00 22.23
CA GLU A 460 14.92 -9.45 22.24
C GLU A 460 13.75 -10.26 21.61
N ALA A 461 12.98 -9.61 20.73
CA ALA A 461 11.79 -10.19 20.12
C ALA A 461 12.14 -11.32 19.15
N THR A 462 11.55 -12.48 19.37
CA THR A 462 11.56 -13.61 18.41
C THR A 462 10.48 -13.40 17.33
N PRO A 463 10.52 -14.16 16.22
CA PRO A 463 9.44 -14.12 15.23
C PRO A 463 8.06 -14.45 15.80
N GLU A 464 8.01 -15.33 16.79
CA GLU A 464 6.78 -15.72 17.50
C GLU A 464 6.23 -14.55 18.33
N ASP A 465 7.11 -13.82 19.04
CA ASP A 465 6.72 -12.64 19.81
C ASP A 465 6.14 -11.54 18.92
N LYS A 466 6.68 -11.36 17.69
CA LYS A 466 6.14 -10.41 16.71
C LYS A 466 4.67 -10.72 16.37
N ILE A 467 4.35 -12.01 16.18
CA ILE A 467 2.96 -12.45 15.91
C ILE A 467 2.07 -12.23 17.15
N GLU A 468 2.59 -12.54 18.33
CA GLU A 468 1.83 -12.41 19.58
C GLU A 468 1.46 -10.95 19.85
N VAL A 469 2.37 -10.01 19.66
CA VAL A 469 2.09 -8.56 19.78
C VAL A 469 0.95 -8.15 18.86
N ILE A 470 0.98 -8.57 17.60
CA ILE A 470 -0.09 -8.25 16.63
C ILE A 470 -1.42 -8.84 17.10
N ARG A 471 -1.44 -10.11 17.52
CA ARG A 471 -2.65 -10.78 18.00
C ARG A 471 -3.22 -10.12 19.27
N ASN A 472 -2.37 -9.69 20.18
CA ASN A 472 -2.78 -9.02 21.42
C ASN A 472 -3.43 -7.66 21.14
N GLU A 473 -2.89 -6.88 20.21
CA GLU A 473 -3.51 -5.63 19.77
C GLU A 473 -4.84 -5.89 19.03
N GLN A 474 -4.89 -6.91 18.16
CA GLN A 474 -6.11 -7.32 17.45
C GLN A 474 -7.20 -7.83 18.39
N ALA A 475 -6.85 -8.56 19.45
CA ALA A 475 -7.78 -9.03 20.48
C ALA A 475 -8.46 -7.88 21.25
N GLN A 476 -7.84 -6.71 21.29
CA GLN A 476 -8.41 -5.47 21.83
C GLN A 476 -9.33 -4.74 20.83
N GLY A 477 -9.59 -5.33 19.66
CA GLY A 477 -10.41 -4.73 18.60
C GLY A 477 -9.67 -3.69 17.75
N LYS A 478 -8.34 -3.60 17.86
CA LYS A 478 -7.52 -2.66 17.10
C LYS A 478 -7.12 -3.24 15.73
N LEU A 479 -7.07 -2.40 14.72
CA LEU A 479 -6.47 -2.75 13.43
C LEU A 479 -4.97 -2.46 13.47
N VAL A 480 -4.18 -3.45 13.09
CA VAL A 480 -2.72 -3.42 13.19
C VAL A 480 -2.11 -3.41 11.79
N ALA A 481 -1.22 -2.45 11.55
CA ALA A 481 -0.29 -2.50 10.43
C ALA A 481 1.06 -3.00 10.90
N MET A 482 1.73 -3.82 10.07
CA MET A 482 3.10 -4.29 10.27
C MET A 482 3.94 -3.94 9.06
N THR A 483 5.15 -3.43 9.30
CA THR A 483 6.15 -3.28 8.26
C THR A 483 7.42 -4.01 8.63
N GLY A 484 8.00 -4.69 7.65
CA GLY A 484 9.21 -5.48 7.78
C GLY A 484 9.75 -5.92 6.42
N ASP A 485 10.96 -6.45 6.40
CA ASP A 485 11.69 -6.79 5.19
C ASP A 485 12.35 -8.18 5.23
N GLY A 486 12.50 -8.77 6.41
CA GLY A 486 13.10 -10.07 6.60
C GLY A 486 12.16 -11.26 6.39
N THR A 487 12.74 -12.43 6.13
CA THR A 487 11.99 -13.71 6.12
C THR A 487 11.33 -13.97 7.48
N ASN A 488 11.96 -13.52 8.56
CA ASN A 488 11.45 -13.64 9.93
C ASN A 488 10.18 -12.79 10.16
N ASP A 489 9.93 -11.78 9.33
CA ASP A 489 8.76 -10.91 9.41
C ASP A 489 7.56 -11.45 8.64
N ALA A 490 7.77 -12.38 7.69
CA ALA A 490 6.72 -12.88 6.83
C ALA A 490 5.48 -13.39 7.58
N PRO A 491 5.60 -14.19 8.66
CA PRO A 491 4.42 -14.62 9.42
C PRO A 491 3.69 -13.47 10.12
N ALA A 492 4.42 -12.46 10.62
CA ALA A 492 3.85 -11.27 11.26
C ALA A 492 3.17 -10.35 10.23
N LEU A 493 3.78 -10.17 9.03
CA LEU A 493 3.17 -9.44 7.91
C LEU A 493 1.86 -10.07 7.45
N ALA A 494 1.81 -11.42 7.37
CA ALA A 494 0.59 -12.15 7.03
C ALA A 494 -0.50 -12.05 8.11
N GLN A 495 -0.12 -11.99 9.40
CA GLN A 495 -1.05 -11.88 10.53
C GLN A 495 -1.66 -10.47 10.62
N ALA A 496 -0.93 -9.44 10.26
CA ALA A 496 -1.38 -8.05 10.36
C ALA A 496 -2.58 -7.75 9.44
N ASN A 497 -3.44 -6.81 9.81
CA ASN A 497 -4.52 -6.33 8.95
C ASN A 497 -3.96 -5.64 7.70
N VAL A 498 -2.84 -4.94 7.86
CA VAL A 498 -2.06 -4.33 6.78
C VAL A 498 -0.59 -4.75 6.96
N GLY A 499 -0.11 -5.63 6.10
CA GLY A 499 1.31 -6.00 6.03
C GLY A 499 1.98 -5.24 4.87
N VAL A 500 3.01 -4.46 5.16
CA VAL A 500 3.77 -3.71 4.17
C VAL A 500 5.19 -4.25 4.12
N ALA A 501 5.54 -4.94 3.06
CA ALA A 501 6.91 -5.37 2.81
C ALA A 501 7.71 -4.29 2.08
N MET A 502 8.98 -4.16 2.41
CA MET A 502 9.91 -3.32 1.68
C MET A 502 10.34 -4.01 0.38
N ASN A 503 10.55 -3.26 -0.69
CA ASN A 503 11.04 -3.84 -1.95
C ASN A 503 12.45 -4.45 -1.81
N SER A 504 13.29 -3.85 -0.97
CA SER A 504 14.59 -4.43 -0.59
C SER A 504 14.47 -5.75 0.19
N GLY A 505 13.29 -6.07 0.71
CA GLY A 505 13.02 -7.24 1.53
C GLY A 505 13.05 -8.57 0.79
N THR A 506 13.02 -9.65 1.56
CA THR A 506 13.03 -11.03 1.03
C THR A 506 11.76 -11.34 0.26
N GLN A 507 11.84 -12.31 -0.65
CA GLN A 507 10.67 -12.77 -1.42
C GLN A 507 9.55 -13.28 -0.50
N ALA A 508 9.90 -13.96 0.59
CA ALA A 508 8.94 -14.45 1.57
C ALA A 508 8.14 -13.30 2.24
N ALA A 509 8.82 -12.19 2.59
CA ALA A 509 8.17 -11.00 3.13
C ALA A 509 7.21 -10.37 2.12
N LYS A 510 7.64 -10.21 0.86
CA LYS A 510 6.80 -9.66 -0.22
C LYS A 510 5.57 -10.52 -0.53
N GLU A 511 5.68 -11.84 -0.44
CA GLU A 511 4.55 -12.76 -0.66
C GLU A 511 3.56 -12.79 0.49
N ALA A 512 4.04 -12.60 1.71
CA ALA A 512 3.22 -12.59 2.92
C ALA A 512 2.46 -11.26 3.10
N ALA A 513 3.01 -10.16 2.60
CA ALA A 513 2.44 -8.83 2.74
C ALA A 513 1.26 -8.59 1.78
N ASN A 514 0.33 -7.73 2.19
CA ASN A 514 -0.74 -7.27 1.31
C ASN A 514 -0.47 -5.89 0.68
N MET A 515 0.71 -5.33 0.95
CA MET A 515 1.27 -4.16 0.26
C MET A 515 2.79 -4.30 0.11
N VAL A 516 3.35 -3.69 -0.93
CA VAL A 516 4.79 -3.62 -1.14
C VAL A 516 5.18 -2.16 -1.40
N ASP A 517 6.07 -1.64 -0.57
CA ASP A 517 6.68 -0.32 -0.76
C ASP A 517 7.91 -0.45 -1.66
N LEU A 518 7.82 0.11 -2.86
CA LEU A 518 8.87 0.00 -3.88
C LEU A 518 10.13 0.78 -3.54
N ASP A 519 10.01 1.87 -2.78
CA ASP A 519 11.14 2.72 -2.40
C ASP A 519 11.80 2.26 -1.10
N SER A 520 11.23 1.25 -0.43
CA SER A 520 11.71 0.79 0.88
C SER A 520 11.80 1.90 1.93
N ASP A 521 10.84 2.84 1.89
CA ASP A 521 10.75 3.96 2.81
C ASP A 521 9.56 3.80 3.78
N PRO A 522 9.79 3.41 5.04
CA PRO A 522 8.72 3.18 6.02
C PRO A 522 7.93 4.46 6.34
N THR A 523 8.45 5.65 5.99
CA THR A 523 7.72 6.91 6.20
C THR A 523 6.50 7.01 5.30
N LYS A 524 6.44 6.28 4.19
CA LYS A 524 5.29 6.21 3.28
C LYS A 524 4.03 5.63 3.92
N LEU A 525 4.17 4.87 5.00
CA LEU A 525 3.01 4.42 5.77
C LEU A 525 2.11 5.57 6.21
N ILE A 526 2.68 6.75 6.45
CA ILE A 526 1.90 7.96 6.79
C ILE A 526 1.02 8.36 5.62
N ASP A 527 1.60 8.36 4.42
CA ASP A 527 0.87 8.68 3.19
C ASP A 527 -0.21 7.63 2.93
N LEU A 528 0.09 6.34 3.15
CA LEU A 528 -0.88 5.25 3.07
C LEU A 528 -2.05 5.43 4.04
N VAL A 529 -1.77 5.77 5.30
CA VAL A 529 -2.79 6.07 6.31
C VAL A 529 -3.63 7.29 5.88
N ALA A 530 -2.98 8.34 5.38
CA ALA A 530 -3.67 9.53 4.91
C ALA A 530 -4.57 9.24 3.70
N ILE A 531 -4.09 8.42 2.74
CA ILE A 531 -4.85 7.96 1.57
C ILE A 531 -6.04 7.10 2.00
N GLY A 532 -5.81 6.13 2.90
CA GLY A 532 -6.87 5.28 3.44
C GLY A 532 -7.95 6.09 4.16
N LYS A 533 -7.56 7.02 5.04
CA LYS A 533 -8.49 7.96 5.71
C LYS A 533 -9.24 8.82 4.69
N GLN A 534 -8.55 9.33 3.68
CA GLN A 534 -9.18 10.11 2.61
C GLN A 534 -10.21 9.27 1.83
N LEU A 535 -9.91 8.00 1.58
CA LEU A 535 -10.83 7.06 0.93
C LEU A 535 -12.12 6.87 1.74
N LEU A 536 -11.98 6.60 3.04
CA LEU A 536 -13.11 6.44 3.97
C LEU A 536 -13.95 7.70 4.08
N ILE A 537 -13.31 8.86 4.22
CA ILE A 537 -14.00 10.17 4.29
C ILE A 537 -14.74 10.46 2.98
N THR A 538 -14.12 10.19 1.82
CA THR A 538 -14.74 10.40 0.51
C THR A 538 -15.98 9.53 0.34
N ARG A 539 -15.88 8.26 0.72
CA ARG A 539 -17.00 7.33 0.68
C ARG A 539 -18.13 7.78 1.60
N GLY A 540 -17.82 8.15 2.84
CA GLY A 540 -18.79 8.67 3.80
C GLY A 540 -19.47 9.97 3.33
N ALA A 541 -18.70 10.90 2.78
CA ALA A 541 -19.20 12.17 2.25
C ALA A 541 -20.16 11.96 1.06
N LEU A 542 -19.78 11.14 0.07
CA LEU A 542 -20.60 10.86 -1.10
C LEU A 542 -21.83 10.02 -0.76
N THR A 543 -21.73 9.11 0.22
CA THR A 543 -22.89 8.35 0.74
C THR A 543 -23.88 9.29 1.41
N THR A 544 -23.42 10.19 2.28
CA THR A 544 -24.25 11.19 2.95
C THR A 544 -24.95 12.09 1.94
N PHE A 545 -24.19 12.60 0.96
CA PHE A 545 -24.75 13.40 -0.12
C PHE A 545 -25.82 12.64 -0.90
N SER A 546 -25.54 11.40 -1.33
CA SER A 546 -26.47 10.59 -2.13
C SER A 546 -27.77 10.31 -1.39
N ILE A 547 -27.71 9.88 -0.14
CA ILE A 547 -28.92 9.61 0.66
C ILE A 547 -29.75 10.87 0.84
N ALA A 548 -29.11 11.99 1.21
CA ALA A 548 -29.79 13.27 1.38
C ALA A 548 -30.45 13.76 0.06
N ASN A 549 -29.72 13.62 -1.04
CA ASN A 549 -30.16 13.96 -2.39
C ASN A 549 -31.37 13.12 -2.84
N ASP A 550 -31.32 11.82 -2.58
CA ASP A 550 -32.40 10.91 -3.00
C ASP A 550 -33.66 11.15 -2.19
N ILE A 551 -33.56 11.39 -0.88
CA ILE A 551 -34.68 11.78 -0.03
C ILE A 551 -35.27 13.14 -0.48
N ALA A 552 -34.44 14.12 -0.79
CA ALA A 552 -34.90 15.44 -1.19
C ALA A 552 -35.70 15.43 -2.49
N LYS A 553 -35.36 14.54 -3.43
CA LYS A 553 -36.14 14.34 -4.68
C LYS A 553 -37.58 13.90 -4.43
N TYR A 554 -37.84 13.16 -3.36
CA TYR A 554 -39.22 12.79 -2.97
C TYR A 554 -40.08 14.01 -2.75
N PHE A 555 -39.58 14.96 -1.98
CA PHE A 555 -40.30 16.20 -1.67
C PHE A 555 -40.48 17.10 -2.89
N ALA A 556 -39.62 16.90 -3.91
CA ALA A 556 -39.74 17.60 -5.19
C ALA A 556 -40.88 17.01 -6.08
N ILE A 557 -40.97 15.67 -6.18
CA ILE A 557 -41.76 14.99 -7.19
C ILE A 557 -43.16 14.66 -6.68
N ILE A 558 -43.29 14.06 -5.48
CA ILE A 558 -44.57 13.54 -4.97
C ILE A 558 -45.63 14.63 -4.80
N PRO A 559 -45.37 15.82 -4.24
CA PRO A 559 -46.38 16.87 -4.10
C PRO A 559 -46.94 17.35 -5.44
N THR A 560 -46.12 17.31 -6.50
CA THR A 560 -46.55 17.74 -7.84
C THR A 560 -47.43 16.66 -8.49
N ILE A 561 -47.09 15.37 -8.33
CA ILE A 561 -47.88 14.25 -8.88
C ILE A 561 -49.27 14.19 -8.23
N PHE A 562 -49.36 14.37 -6.93
CA PHE A 562 -50.57 14.28 -6.14
C PHE A 562 -51.17 15.64 -5.76
N ALA A 563 -50.91 16.70 -6.54
CA ALA A 563 -51.41 18.03 -6.26
C ALA A 563 -52.94 18.07 -6.16
N SER A 564 -53.66 17.28 -7.01
CA SER A 564 -55.10 17.14 -6.98
C SER A 564 -55.65 16.41 -5.75
N ALA A 565 -54.83 15.64 -5.06
CA ALA A 565 -55.17 14.97 -3.80
C ALA A 565 -55.02 15.84 -2.54
N GLY A 566 -54.80 17.14 -2.72
CA GLY A 566 -54.73 18.11 -1.62
C GLY A 566 -53.32 18.36 -1.05
N ILE A 567 -52.29 17.65 -1.54
CA ILE A 567 -50.89 17.86 -1.09
C ILE A 567 -50.08 18.81 -1.97
N GLY A 568 -50.73 19.46 -2.95
CA GLY A 568 -50.07 20.45 -3.82
C GLY A 568 -49.47 21.65 -3.08
N ALA A 569 -49.95 21.96 -1.86
CA ALA A 569 -49.36 22.98 -1.00
C ALA A 569 -47.90 22.65 -0.58
N LEU A 570 -47.49 21.37 -0.64
CA LEU A 570 -46.13 20.90 -0.39
C LEU A 570 -45.20 21.04 -1.60
N ASN A 571 -45.73 21.47 -2.78
CA ASN A 571 -44.89 21.78 -3.95
C ASN A 571 -44.14 23.10 -3.72
N ILE A 572 -43.20 23.07 -2.75
CA ILE A 572 -42.38 24.23 -2.32
C ILE A 572 -41.59 24.81 -3.50
N MET A 573 -41.20 23.93 -4.45
CA MET A 573 -40.42 24.34 -5.62
C MET A 573 -41.29 25.01 -6.70
N GLY A 574 -42.62 24.91 -6.63
CA GLY A 574 -43.52 25.43 -7.64
C GLY A 574 -43.22 24.88 -9.02
N LEU A 575 -43.06 23.54 -9.13
CA LEU A 575 -42.87 22.86 -10.42
C LEU A 575 -44.13 22.95 -11.29
N LYS A 576 -43.93 23.09 -12.60
CA LYS A 576 -45.01 23.43 -13.55
C LYS A 576 -46.06 22.34 -13.68
N SER A 577 -45.62 21.07 -13.81
CA SER A 577 -46.53 19.93 -14.02
C SER A 577 -45.87 18.64 -13.51
N PRO A 578 -46.63 17.54 -13.30
CA PRO A 578 -46.06 16.23 -12.96
C PRO A 578 -45.04 15.74 -13.98
N GLN A 579 -45.29 15.96 -15.28
CA GLN A 579 -44.39 15.57 -16.36
C GLN A 579 -43.06 16.34 -16.31
N SER A 580 -43.16 17.67 -16.13
CA SER A 580 -41.96 18.52 -15.97
C SER A 580 -41.15 18.16 -14.72
N ALA A 581 -41.81 17.89 -13.60
CA ALA A 581 -41.18 17.47 -12.35
C ALA A 581 -40.37 16.18 -12.51
N ILE A 582 -40.96 15.15 -13.16
CA ILE A 582 -40.32 13.87 -13.41
C ILE A 582 -39.12 14.02 -14.34
N LEU A 583 -39.31 14.69 -15.50
CA LEU A 583 -38.23 14.89 -16.46
C LEU A 583 -37.10 15.69 -15.85
N SER A 584 -37.37 16.76 -15.12
CA SER A 584 -36.38 17.58 -14.45
C SER A 584 -35.57 16.76 -13.42
N ALA A 585 -36.27 15.92 -12.65
CA ALA A 585 -35.61 15.06 -11.67
C ALA A 585 -34.74 13.95 -12.31
N LEU A 586 -35.19 13.35 -13.41
CA LEU A 586 -34.43 12.34 -14.15
C LEU A 586 -33.20 12.96 -14.84
N ILE A 587 -33.35 14.12 -15.48
CA ILE A 587 -32.24 14.87 -16.09
C ILE A 587 -31.21 15.22 -15.01
N TYR A 588 -31.67 15.75 -13.87
CA TYR A 588 -30.80 16.03 -12.74
C TYR A 588 -30.06 14.76 -12.27
N ASN A 589 -30.77 13.64 -12.12
CA ASN A 589 -30.19 12.37 -11.70
C ASN A 589 -29.11 11.85 -12.68
N ALA A 590 -29.32 12.04 -13.98
CA ALA A 590 -28.33 11.71 -14.99
C ALA A 590 -27.08 12.61 -14.91
N LEU A 591 -27.27 13.91 -14.66
CA LEU A 591 -26.18 14.90 -14.62
C LEU A 591 -25.36 14.89 -13.33
N ILE A 592 -25.97 14.54 -12.18
CA ILE A 592 -25.26 14.54 -10.90
C ILE A 592 -24.18 13.45 -10.83
N ILE A 593 -24.37 12.31 -11.51
CA ILE A 593 -23.38 11.24 -11.56
C ILE A 593 -22.04 11.75 -12.12
N PRO A 594 -21.99 12.26 -13.38
CA PRO A 594 -20.73 12.78 -13.92
C PRO A 594 -20.20 13.99 -13.15
N ALA A 595 -21.06 14.81 -12.53
CA ALA A 595 -20.63 15.94 -11.69
C ALA A 595 -19.88 15.49 -10.42
N LEU A 596 -20.18 14.32 -9.88
CA LEU A 596 -19.51 13.76 -8.70
C LEU A 596 -18.28 12.91 -9.01
N ILE A 597 -18.07 12.49 -10.27
CA ILE A 597 -16.89 11.72 -10.67
C ILE A 597 -15.57 12.40 -10.25
N PRO A 598 -15.33 13.70 -10.46
CA PRO A 598 -14.11 14.35 -10.02
C PRO A 598 -13.86 14.19 -8.51
N ILE A 599 -14.91 14.32 -7.69
CA ILE A 599 -14.79 14.17 -6.24
C ILE A 599 -14.51 12.70 -5.87
N ALA A 600 -15.12 11.74 -6.55
CA ALA A 600 -14.87 10.31 -6.34
C ALA A 600 -13.41 9.94 -6.68
N LEU A 601 -12.88 10.49 -7.78
CA LEU A 601 -11.52 10.19 -8.26
C LEU A 601 -10.43 10.93 -7.48
N THR A 602 -10.59 12.22 -7.16
CA THR A 602 -9.59 13.02 -6.43
C THR A 602 -9.69 12.85 -4.91
N GLY A 603 -10.85 12.46 -4.42
CA GLY A 603 -11.18 12.34 -3.01
C GLY A 603 -11.40 13.68 -2.30
N VAL A 604 -12.11 13.61 -1.18
CA VAL A 604 -12.29 14.72 -0.25
C VAL A 604 -10.98 14.93 0.51
N LYS A 605 -10.48 16.18 0.57
CA LYS A 605 -9.23 16.49 1.28
C LYS A 605 -9.29 16.02 2.72
N PHE A 606 -8.33 15.21 3.11
CA PHE A 606 -8.13 14.79 4.49
C PHE A 606 -7.80 16.02 5.36
N ARG A 607 -8.44 16.08 6.52
CA ARG A 607 -8.10 17.02 7.60
C ARG A 607 -8.03 16.21 8.90
N PRO A 608 -7.04 16.42 9.76
CA PRO A 608 -6.92 15.71 11.03
C PRO A 608 -7.99 16.24 12.01
N LEU A 609 -9.20 15.70 11.89
CA LEU A 609 -10.36 16.00 12.74
C LEU A 609 -10.75 14.73 13.49
N THR A 610 -11.42 14.90 14.65
CA THR A 610 -12.03 13.78 15.37
C THR A 610 -13.20 13.17 14.57
N ALA A 611 -13.58 11.92 14.87
CA ALA A 611 -14.70 11.24 14.22
C ALA A 611 -16.00 12.07 14.27
N ASP A 612 -16.30 12.69 15.44
CA ASP A 612 -17.49 13.52 15.63
C ASP A 612 -17.44 14.79 14.78
N GLN A 613 -16.29 15.44 14.72
CA GLN A 613 -16.10 16.65 13.89
C GLN A 613 -16.21 16.31 12.39
N LEU A 614 -15.69 15.17 11.96
CA LEU A 614 -15.83 14.68 10.59
C LEU A 614 -17.30 14.38 10.26
N LEU A 615 -18.03 13.72 11.17
CA LEU A 615 -19.45 13.42 11.00
C LEU A 615 -20.26 14.72 10.89
N GLN A 616 -20.08 15.66 11.82
CA GLN A 616 -20.76 16.96 11.79
C GLN A 616 -20.48 17.71 10.49
N ARG A 617 -19.23 17.75 10.05
CA ARG A 617 -18.84 18.39 8.81
C ARG A 617 -19.46 17.70 7.58
N ASN A 618 -19.47 16.37 7.55
CA ASN A 618 -20.08 15.62 6.46
C ASN A 618 -21.59 15.86 6.39
N ILE A 619 -22.28 15.85 7.51
CA ILE A 619 -23.71 16.19 7.57
C ILE A 619 -23.96 17.63 7.11
N LEU A 620 -23.15 18.58 7.57
CA LEU A 620 -23.35 19.99 7.27
C LEU A 620 -23.02 20.34 5.80
N ILE A 621 -21.95 19.78 5.23
CA ILE A 621 -21.55 20.10 3.84
C ILE A 621 -22.28 19.20 2.86
N TYR A 622 -22.20 17.87 3.04
CA TYR A 622 -22.70 16.90 2.08
C TYR A 622 -24.16 16.56 2.32
N GLY A 623 -24.60 16.51 3.58
CA GLY A 623 -26.03 16.31 3.90
C GLY A 623 -26.86 17.50 3.47
N LEU A 624 -26.53 18.71 3.96
CA LEU A 624 -27.24 19.92 3.58
C LEU A 624 -27.10 20.23 2.09
N GLY A 625 -25.87 20.06 1.54
CA GLY A 625 -25.62 20.19 0.10
C GLY A 625 -26.43 19.19 -0.74
N GLY A 626 -26.56 17.95 -0.26
CA GLY A 626 -27.38 16.90 -0.87
C GLY A 626 -28.88 17.25 -0.86
N VAL A 627 -29.37 17.96 0.16
CA VAL A 627 -30.75 18.47 0.20
C VAL A 627 -30.94 19.65 -0.75
N ILE A 628 -30.06 20.65 -0.70
CA ILE A 628 -30.22 21.89 -1.46
C ILE A 628 -30.02 21.69 -2.96
N ALA A 629 -29.02 20.87 -3.35
CA ALA A 629 -28.66 20.69 -4.75
C ALA A 629 -29.83 20.24 -5.65
N PRO A 630 -30.64 19.21 -5.30
CA PRO A 630 -31.79 18.82 -6.12
C PRO A 630 -32.87 19.90 -6.17
N PHE A 631 -33.13 20.62 -5.06
CA PHE A 631 -34.12 21.71 -5.07
C PHE A 631 -33.76 22.80 -6.08
N VAL A 632 -32.50 23.25 -6.07
CA VAL A 632 -32.04 24.29 -6.98
C VAL A 632 -31.96 23.79 -8.42
N ALA A 633 -31.33 22.64 -8.64
CA ALA A 633 -31.07 22.12 -9.98
C ALA A 633 -32.32 21.62 -10.68
N ILE A 634 -33.22 20.91 -9.98
CA ILE A 634 -34.49 20.45 -10.55
C ILE A 634 -35.35 21.67 -10.93
N LYS A 635 -35.45 22.69 -10.05
CA LYS A 635 -36.16 23.91 -10.38
C LYS A 635 -35.60 24.64 -11.59
N PHE A 636 -34.26 24.73 -11.67
CA PHE A 636 -33.59 25.35 -12.82
C PHE A 636 -33.90 24.60 -14.12
N ILE A 637 -33.86 23.26 -14.10
CA ILE A 637 -34.21 22.41 -15.26
C ILE A 637 -35.67 22.58 -15.60
N ASP A 638 -36.60 22.58 -14.62
CA ASP A 638 -38.05 22.79 -14.82
C ASP A 638 -38.33 24.11 -15.55
N ILE A 639 -37.61 25.19 -15.23
CA ILE A 639 -37.74 26.46 -15.92
C ILE A 639 -37.34 26.35 -17.40
N LEU A 640 -36.26 25.62 -17.68
CA LEU A 640 -35.73 25.47 -19.04
C LEU A 640 -36.56 24.52 -19.92
N LEU A 641 -37.31 23.60 -19.32
CA LEU A 641 -38.16 22.68 -20.10
C LEU A 641 -39.34 23.41 -20.72
N PRO A 642 -39.56 23.26 -22.05
CA PRO A 642 -40.69 23.87 -22.76
C PRO A 642 -42.02 23.17 -22.51
N ILE A 643 -42.11 22.33 -21.48
CA ILE A 643 -43.30 21.54 -21.12
C ILE A 643 -44.13 22.35 -20.14
N THR A 644 -45.33 22.70 -20.51
CA THR A 644 -46.32 23.40 -19.67
C THR A 644 -47.31 22.41 -19.05
#